data_333ad0bc19834bdd52c41a2defdba3cf
#
_entry.id   333ad0bc19834bdd52c41a2defdba3cf
#
_cell.length_a   1.000
_cell.length_b   1.000
_cell.length_c   1.000
_cell.angle_alpha   90.00
_cell.angle_beta   90.00
_cell.angle_gamma   90.00
#
_symmetry.space_group_name_H-M   'P 1'
#
loop_
_entity.id
_entity.type
_entity.pdbx_description
1 polymer ?
#
loop_
_entity_poly.entity_id
_entity_poly.type
_entity_poly.pdbx_seq_one_letter_code
_entity_poly.pdbx_strand_id
1 'polypeptide(L)'
;MLDPKTIRNVAVIAHDGAGKTALTEALLRHDAPARASKDGSTSHLDVDPEETKRNFTVATHITFAEHEGTLLNLLDAPGFSDFLTDADRSMAVCEGGLLLVSAVSGVKHQTEAHWEMAADRSLPLLACVNKLDKDRASFLRALDDIEKTLKAKPIALQLPIGLGESFSGVIDLITMRAHAYTRKSDGKFGGFVQEDVPEQLMAEAKRLRTRLVEAVAETDDAMLEAYLDGREPGEEALIDGIAHAVLGRRFLPVLACAARPGIGVDDVASAIVRYLPPPTVRREVKGKDGKNGELSRNAQRDAPLTMLAFRNTVDHFVGRLTACRIFSGAVKHGTVIVNPRTGHSETVQHVYRIDGNRSTEIPEGVAGEIVGLMKLKDVHVGDTLCSQDAPALKLDMIPQPQRVIAYALKIDREQEEKVGVALHRLLEEDPSLEMVRDPETNETLLRGMGQVHIEVAIEKLKRKFDVDVHLELPHPAYHETITGKAKAQGKYKRQSGGRGQYGDCHIELEPLPRGSGIEFEDGIVGGVIPRNFIPSVEHGVRDAAKLGPLGGFPLVDFKVTLVDGSFHTVDSSDMAFRIAGSMALKNALASARPVLLEPMMRLEVVVPDEMLGEVIADLTSRRGKIFGMEPTSKGTLIHGQAPQAELRTYAPELRSLTKGMGYFTMEILGYEEVPTHEAQKVLAQRAAEQGKDEPKPNQPGKGRA
;
A
#
# COMPACT_ATOMS: atom_id res chain seq x y z
N MET A 1 24.38 28.21 -6.20
CA MET A 1 23.79 27.20 -7.10
C MET A 1 24.14 25.86 -6.49
N LEU A 2 23.18 24.96 -6.25
CA LEU A 2 23.43 23.70 -5.57
C LEU A 2 24.18 22.74 -6.51
N ASP A 3 25.25 22.11 -6.02
CA ASP A 3 25.99 21.08 -6.77
C ASP A 3 25.38 19.71 -6.42
N PRO A 4 24.95 18.88 -7.40
CA PRO A 4 24.45 17.54 -7.14
C PRO A 4 25.39 16.64 -6.31
N LYS A 5 26.68 16.93 -6.31
CA LYS A 5 27.67 16.21 -5.45
C LYS A 5 27.45 16.48 -3.96
N THR A 6 26.92 17.65 -3.61
CA THR A 6 26.62 18.05 -2.24
C THR A 6 25.16 17.81 -1.85
N ILE A 7 24.52 16.80 -2.42
CA ILE A 7 23.18 16.35 -2.09
C ILE A 7 23.24 14.90 -1.59
N ARG A 8 22.44 14.57 -0.58
CA ARG A 8 22.16 13.19 -0.15
C ARG A 8 20.65 13.02 -0.03
N ASN A 9 20.07 12.09 -0.78
CA ASN A 9 18.67 11.71 -0.65
C ASN A 9 18.62 10.41 0.14
N VAL A 10 18.04 10.46 1.34
CA VAL A 10 18.11 9.40 2.33
C VAL A 10 16.73 8.96 2.77
N ALA A 11 16.40 7.70 2.54
CA ALA A 11 15.22 7.08 3.12
C ALA A 11 15.54 6.63 4.56
N VAL A 12 14.82 7.19 5.54
CA VAL A 12 14.93 6.79 6.95
C VAL A 12 13.90 5.70 7.21
N ILE A 13 14.36 4.47 7.37
CA ILE A 13 13.54 3.26 7.43
C ILE A 13 13.77 2.47 8.72
N ALA A 14 12.75 1.88 9.27
CA ALA A 14 12.79 0.99 10.44
C ALA A 14 11.40 0.43 10.76
N HIS A 15 11.33 -0.52 11.68
CA HIS A 15 10.06 -0.90 12.30
C HIS A 15 9.43 0.27 13.08
N ASP A 16 8.13 0.15 13.35
CA ASP A 16 7.44 1.14 14.16
C ASP A 16 8.02 1.20 15.59
N GLY A 17 8.13 2.43 16.10
CA GLY A 17 8.68 2.70 17.41
C GLY A 17 10.22 2.61 17.51
N ALA A 18 11.00 2.38 16.43
CA ALA A 18 12.46 2.42 16.48
C ALA A 18 13.03 3.83 16.72
N GLY A 19 12.24 4.86 16.41
CA GLY A 19 12.60 6.28 16.64
C GLY A 19 13.08 7.00 15.39
N LYS A 20 12.57 6.64 14.21
CA LYS A 20 12.83 7.30 12.92
C LYS A 20 12.58 8.80 12.99
N THR A 21 11.33 9.18 13.23
CA THR A 21 10.92 10.59 13.35
C THR A 21 11.74 11.34 14.39
N ALA A 22 12.03 10.71 15.55
CA ALA A 22 12.85 11.33 16.57
C ALA A 22 14.30 11.59 16.11
N LEU A 23 14.90 10.69 15.31
CA LEU A 23 16.22 10.89 14.74
C LEU A 23 16.19 11.95 13.63
N THR A 24 15.21 11.89 12.74
CA THR A 24 15.03 12.89 11.68
C THR A 24 14.89 14.29 12.29
N GLU A 25 14.08 14.45 13.33
CA GLU A 25 13.96 15.72 14.05
C GLU A 25 15.22 16.13 14.80
N ALA A 26 15.99 15.16 15.32
CA ALA A 26 17.26 15.47 15.98
C ALA A 26 18.28 15.99 14.96
N LEU A 27 18.36 15.43 13.77
CA LEU A 27 19.16 15.93 12.66
C LEU A 27 18.77 17.36 12.26
N LEU A 28 17.46 17.65 12.16
CA LEU A 28 16.95 19.00 11.87
C LEU A 28 17.36 20.01 12.96
N ARG A 29 17.24 19.65 14.23
CA ARG A 29 17.56 20.54 15.37
C ARG A 29 19.03 20.91 15.44
N HIS A 30 19.89 19.98 15.04
CA HIS A 30 21.32 20.21 15.02
C HIS A 30 21.65 21.36 14.04
N ASP A 31 21.06 21.32 12.87
CA ASP A 31 21.37 22.23 11.76
C ASP A 31 20.57 23.54 11.81
N ALA A 32 19.30 23.49 12.21
CA ALA A 32 18.41 24.66 12.25
C ALA A 32 17.50 24.64 13.48
N PRO A 33 17.99 25.05 14.67
CA PRO A 33 17.20 25.04 15.91
C PRO A 33 15.88 25.80 15.83
N ALA A 34 15.78 26.80 14.94
CA ALA A 34 14.56 27.58 14.73
C ALA A 34 13.43 26.81 14.01
N ARG A 35 13.75 25.70 13.33
CA ARG A 35 12.77 24.87 12.63
C ARG A 35 12.11 23.84 13.55
N ALA A 36 12.80 23.40 14.59
CA ALA A 36 12.29 22.46 15.55
C ALA A 36 11.24 23.08 16.45
N SER A 37 10.27 22.28 16.93
CA SER A 37 9.30 22.71 17.93
C SER A 37 10.00 23.29 19.16
N LYS A 38 9.60 24.50 19.61
CA LYS A 38 10.22 25.19 20.74
C LYS A 38 10.12 24.40 22.05
N ASP A 39 9.10 23.58 22.20
CA ASP A 39 8.81 22.89 23.46
C ASP A 39 9.18 21.40 23.46
N GLY A 40 9.59 20.84 22.33
CA GLY A 40 9.91 19.41 22.20
C GLY A 40 8.73 18.46 22.48
N SER A 41 7.54 18.99 22.68
CA SER A 41 6.32 18.25 23.00
C SER A 41 5.49 17.87 21.78
N THR A 42 5.63 18.61 20.67
CA THR A 42 4.96 18.31 19.38
C THR A 42 5.98 18.03 18.30
N SER A 43 5.79 16.95 17.57
CA SER A 43 6.61 16.62 16.40
C SER A 43 6.45 17.70 15.32
N HIS A 44 7.54 18.05 14.64
CA HIS A 44 7.52 18.90 13.45
C HIS A 44 7.02 18.13 12.22
N LEU A 45 7.19 16.83 12.23
CA LEU A 45 6.87 15.92 11.14
C LEU A 45 5.51 15.24 11.35
N ASP A 46 5.28 14.56 12.47
CA ASP A 46 4.02 13.87 12.77
C ASP A 46 2.95 14.89 13.21
N VAL A 47 2.47 15.69 12.27
CA VAL A 47 1.49 16.77 12.54
C VAL A 47 0.05 16.36 12.26
N ASP A 48 -0.16 15.30 11.51
CA ASP A 48 -1.49 14.78 11.21
C ASP A 48 -2.12 14.18 12.48
N PRO A 49 -3.37 14.55 12.83
CA PRO A 49 -4.06 14.01 14.01
C PRO A 49 -4.12 12.48 14.03
N GLU A 50 -4.20 11.83 12.87
CA GLU A 50 -4.22 10.38 12.74
C GLU A 50 -2.90 9.74 13.18
N GLU A 51 -1.75 10.40 12.96
CA GLU A 51 -0.42 9.98 13.41
C GLU A 51 -0.26 10.21 14.90
N THR A 52 -0.61 11.41 15.37
CA THR A 52 -0.54 11.78 16.80
C THR A 52 -1.38 10.83 17.65
N LYS A 53 -2.62 10.53 17.22
CA LYS A 53 -3.54 9.61 17.92
C LYS A 53 -2.97 8.20 18.05
N ARG A 54 -2.27 7.72 17.02
CA ARG A 54 -1.72 6.36 16.94
C ARG A 54 -0.27 6.27 17.38
N ASN A 55 0.41 7.39 17.50
CA ASN A 55 1.84 7.51 17.83
C ASN A 55 2.73 6.74 16.83
N PHE A 56 2.36 6.73 15.55
CA PHE A 56 3.19 6.26 14.44
C PHE A 56 2.91 7.02 13.15
N THR A 57 3.91 7.07 12.26
CA THR A 57 3.86 7.73 10.96
C THR A 57 3.01 6.93 9.97
N VAL A 58 2.04 7.58 9.31
CA VAL A 58 1.13 6.95 8.31
C VAL A 58 1.48 7.31 6.87
N ALA A 59 2.34 8.31 6.67
CA ALA A 59 2.80 8.73 5.36
C ALA A 59 4.22 9.27 5.44
N THR A 60 5.02 9.13 4.37
CA THR A 60 6.40 9.63 4.35
C THR A 60 6.45 11.15 4.54
N HIS A 61 7.21 11.62 5.51
CA HIS A 61 7.53 13.04 5.66
C HIS A 61 8.82 13.39 4.94
N ILE A 62 8.77 14.47 4.15
CA ILE A 62 9.93 14.98 3.40
C ILE A 62 10.43 16.21 4.14
N THR A 63 11.70 16.19 4.50
CA THR A 63 12.37 17.34 5.14
C THR A 63 13.83 17.41 4.69
N PHE A 64 14.55 18.44 5.12
CA PHE A 64 15.94 18.59 4.78
C PHE A 64 16.76 19.21 5.93
N ALA A 65 18.03 18.83 5.99
CA ALA A 65 19.03 19.43 6.86
C ALA A 65 20.27 19.80 6.01
N GLU A 66 21.13 20.69 6.51
CA GLU A 66 22.42 21.00 5.89
C GLU A 66 23.53 20.61 6.88
N HIS A 67 24.44 19.75 6.48
CA HIS A 67 25.56 19.30 7.32
C HIS A 67 26.84 19.26 6.50
N GLU A 68 27.92 19.83 7.03
CA GLU A 68 29.23 19.92 6.35
C GLU A 68 29.10 20.44 4.88
N GLY A 69 28.24 21.46 4.65
CA GLY A 69 27.99 22.01 3.31
C GLY A 69 27.24 21.11 2.35
N THR A 70 26.64 20.03 2.85
CA THR A 70 25.86 19.05 2.09
C THR A 70 24.39 19.15 2.46
N LEU A 71 23.50 19.19 1.47
CA LEU A 71 22.05 19.14 1.63
C LEU A 71 21.61 17.68 1.85
N LEU A 72 21.06 17.38 3.00
CA LEU A 72 20.48 16.08 3.34
C LEU A 72 18.96 16.15 3.14
N ASN A 73 18.42 15.59 2.07
CA ASN A 73 17.00 15.36 1.94
C ASN A 73 16.64 14.08 2.71
N LEU A 74 15.84 14.21 3.76
CA LEU A 74 15.46 13.12 4.65
C LEU A 74 14.00 12.74 4.39
N LEU A 75 13.75 11.50 4.01
CA LEU A 75 12.43 10.94 3.80
C LEU A 75 12.13 10.01 4.99
N ASP A 76 11.42 10.54 6.00
CA ASP A 76 10.98 9.76 7.17
C ASP A 76 9.82 8.86 6.79
N ALA A 77 10.13 7.60 6.52
CA ALA A 77 9.18 6.62 5.98
C ALA A 77 8.37 5.93 7.09
N PRO A 78 7.11 5.54 6.82
CA PRO A 78 6.31 4.76 7.77
C PRO A 78 6.97 3.43 8.13
N GLY A 79 6.83 3.03 9.41
CA GLY A 79 7.35 1.75 9.91
C GLY A 79 6.27 0.69 10.16
N PHE A 80 4.99 1.06 10.05
CA PHE A 80 3.88 0.14 10.27
C PHE A 80 3.54 -0.61 8.98
N SER A 81 3.21 -1.90 9.09
CA SER A 81 3.05 -2.83 7.97
C SER A 81 2.07 -2.36 6.89
N ASP A 82 0.99 -1.69 7.27
CA ASP A 82 -0.05 -1.24 6.34
C ASP A 82 0.40 -0.08 5.43
N PHE A 83 1.54 0.56 5.74
CA PHE A 83 2.10 1.71 5.03
C PHE A 83 3.46 1.44 4.37
N LEU A 84 3.92 0.19 4.33
CA LEU A 84 5.22 -0.18 3.74
C LEU A 84 5.35 0.21 2.27
N THR A 85 4.25 0.28 1.52
CA THR A 85 4.25 0.76 0.13
C THR A 85 4.75 2.21 0.01
N ASP A 86 4.47 3.04 1.02
CA ASP A 86 4.96 4.42 1.06
C ASP A 86 6.46 4.49 1.37
N ALA A 87 6.95 3.60 2.24
CA ALA A 87 8.38 3.43 2.48
C ALA A 87 9.12 2.96 1.22
N ASP A 88 8.56 2.03 0.46
CA ASP A 88 9.12 1.55 -0.80
C ASP A 88 9.20 2.68 -1.86
N ARG A 89 8.17 3.53 -1.95
CA ARG A 89 8.18 4.74 -2.80
C ARG A 89 9.30 5.70 -2.42
N SER A 90 9.53 5.89 -1.12
CA SER A 90 10.61 6.74 -0.61
C SER A 90 11.99 6.20 -1.00
N MET A 91 12.19 4.90 -0.87
CA MET A 91 13.45 4.25 -1.28
C MET A 91 13.68 4.34 -2.79
N ALA A 92 12.63 4.33 -3.61
CA ALA A 92 12.73 4.45 -5.07
C ALA A 92 13.37 5.75 -5.56
N VAL A 93 13.22 6.83 -4.80
CA VAL A 93 13.69 8.18 -5.15
C VAL A 93 14.97 8.60 -4.43
N CYS A 94 15.52 7.72 -3.58
CA CYS A 94 16.76 7.95 -2.83
C CYS A 94 17.95 7.20 -3.41
N GLU A 95 19.16 7.68 -3.15
CA GLU A 95 20.42 7.01 -3.48
C GLU A 95 20.97 6.22 -2.30
N GLY A 96 20.47 6.47 -1.08
CA GLY A 96 20.89 5.76 0.13
C GLY A 96 19.76 5.67 1.14
N GLY A 97 19.94 4.82 2.13
CA GLY A 97 19.02 4.70 3.24
C GLY A 97 19.72 4.58 4.59
N LEU A 98 19.00 4.99 5.62
CA LEU A 98 19.40 4.85 7.02
C LEU A 98 18.41 3.89 7.71
N LEU A 99 18.88 2.67 8.00
CA LEU A 99 18.12 1.63 8.68
C LEU A 99 18.30 1.78 10.20
N LEU A 100 17.23 2.14 10.92
CA LEU A 100 17.27 2.19 12.36
C LEU A 100 16.91 0.85 12.99
N VAL A 101 17.72 0.43 13.96
CA VAL A 101 17.47 -0.72 14.80
C VAL A 101 17.41 -0.25 16.27
N SER A 102 16.40 -0.70 17.00
CA SER A 102 16.26 -0.33 18.40
C SER A 102 17.22 -1.16 19.28
N ALA A 103 18.05 -0.52 20.09
CA ALA A 103 18.93 -1.18 21.05
C ALA A 103 18.16 -2.03 22.10
N VAL A 104 16.86 -1.77 22.27
CA VAL A 104 15.99 -2.47 23.23
C VAL A 104 15.27 -3.64 22.61
N SER A 105 14.62 -3.43 21.43
CA SER A 105 13.77 -4.43 20.77
C SER A 105 14.47 -5.20 19.65
N GLY A 106 15.68 -4.83 19.26
CA GLY A 106 16.42 -5.48 18.18
C GLY A 106 15.78 -5.33 16.80
N VAL A 107 16.02 -6.29 15.94
CA VAL A 107 15.40 -6.44 14.63
C VAL A 107 13.97 -6.96 14.79
N LYS A 108 13.01 -6.39 14.06
CA LYS A 108 11.63 -6.86 13.99
C LYS A 108 11.27 -7.17 12.55
N HIS A 109 10.14 -7.87 12.36
CA HIS A 109 9.67 -8.22 11.04
C HIS A 109 9.59 -7.03 10.05
N GLN A 110 9.09 -5.86 10.50
CA GLN A 110 9.08 -4.69 9.63
C GLN A 110 10.49 -4.19 9.30
N THR A 111 11.49 -4.46 10.15
CA THR A 111 12.90 -4.16 9.82
C THR A 111 13.39 -5.08 8.71
N GLU A 112 13.04 -6.37 8.76
CA GLU A 112 13.32 -7.35 7.70
C GLU A 112 12.66 -6.95 6.38
N ALA A 113 11.38 -6.57 6.43
CA ALA A 113 10.67 -6.11 5.23
C ALA A 113 11.34 -4.89 4.57
N HIS A 114 11.74 -3.88 5.36
CA HIS A 114 12.49 -2.74 4.82
C HIS A 114 13.87 -3.14 4.27
N TRP A 115 14.56 -4.07 4.93
CA TRP A 115 15.83 -4.60 4.46
C TRP A 115 15.69 -5.31 3.10
N GLU A 116 14.68 -6.16 2.94
CA GLU A 116 14.37 -6.85 1.67
C GLU A 116 14.04 -5.85 0.56
N MET A 117 13.15 -4.87 0.83
CA MET A 117 12.81 -3.82 -0.14
C MET A 117 14.05 -3.02 -0.59
N ALA A 118 14.94 -2.67 0.35
CA ALA A 118 16.19 -2.00 0.03
C ALA A 118 17.13 -2.90 -0.78
N ALA A 119 17.13 -4.22 -0.52
CA ALA A 119 17.90 -5.20 -1.26
C ALA A 119 17.40 -5.34 -2.70
N ASP A 120 16.09 -5.43 -2.91
CA ASP A 120 15.45 -5.52 -4.24
C ASP A 120 15.77 -4.27 -5.09
N ARG A 121 15.91 -3.11 -4.45
CA ARG A 121 16.30 -1.85 -5.10
C ARG A 121 17.80 -1.64 -5.22
N SER A 122 18.59 -2.55 -4.70
CA SER A 122 20.05 -2.38 -4.57
C SER A 122 20.46 -1.08 -3.88
N LEU A 123 19.66 -0.63 -2.89
CA LEU A 123 19.88 0.63 -2.18
C LEU A 123 21.03 0.50 -1.18
N PRO A 124 22.08 1.33 -1.25
CA PRO A 124 23.12 1.40 -0.24
C PRO A 124 22.56 1.83 1.12
N LEU A 125 22.95 1.13 2.19
CA LEU A 125 22.43 1.40 3.53
C LEU A 125 23.54 1.66 4.54
N LEU A 126 23.23 2.56 5.48
CA LEU A 126 23.85 2.63 6.80
C LEU A 126 22.85 2.11 7.83
N ALA A 127 23.31 1.47 8.88
CA ALA A 127 22.49 1.14 10.03
C ALA A 127 22.81 2.06 11.22
N CYS A 128 21.80 2.35 12.04
CA CYS A 128 21.99 3.08 13.28
C CYS A 128 21.24 2.38 14.42
N VAL A 129 21.96 1.95 15.45
CA VAL A 129 21.40 1.41 16.67
C VAL A 129 21.00 2.57 17.57
N ASN A 130 19.67 2.80 17.66
CA ASN A 130 19.07 3.91 18.40
C ASN A 130 18.52 3.48 19.76
N LYS A 131 18.23 4.44 20.63
CA LYS A 131 17.69 4.23 21.99
C LYS A 131 18.70 3.62 22.96
N LEU A 132 19.98 3.90 22.77
CA LEU A 132 21.03 3.45 23.69
C LEU A 132 20.92 4.07 25.10
N ASP A 133 20.11 5.13 25.24
CA ASP A 133 19.74 5.78 26.50
C ASP A 133 18.69 5.04 27.34
N LYS A 134 18.15 3.95 26.83
CA LYS A 134 17.06 3.22 27.50
C LYS A 134 17.55 2.04 28.32
N ASP A 135 16.77 1.67 29.34
CA ASP A 135 17.00 0.44 30.10
C ASP A 135 17.00 -0.77 29.18
N ARG A 136 17.87 -1.74 29.50
CA ARG A 136 18.08 -2.97 28.73
C ARG A 136 18.60 -2.76 27.30
N ALA A 137 19.04 -1.55 26.95
CA ALA A 137 19.73 -1.30 25.68
C ALA A 137 21.00 -2.13 25.57
N SER A 138 21.25 -2.69 24.38
CA SER A 138 22.49 -3.43 24.12
C SER A 138 22.88 -3.26 22.65
N PHE A 139 24.04 -2.62 22.43
CA PHE A 139 24.58 -2.41 21.09
C PHE A 139 25.06 -3.73 20.47
N LEU A 140 25.80 -4.53 21.24
CA LEU A 140 26.33 -5.81 20.72
C LEU A 140 25.23 -6.81 20.38
N ARG A 141 24.19 -6.89 21.21
CA ARG A 141 23.02 -7.71 20.89
C ARG A 141 22.32 -7.25 19.61
N ALA A 142 22.21 -5.94 19.39
CA ALA A 142 21.64 -5.42 18.15
C ALA A 142 22.48 -5.78 16.92
N LEU A 143 23.82 -5.80 17.03
CA LEU A 143 24.69 -6.29 15.95
C LEU A 143 24.45 -7.78 15.68
N ASP A 144 24.36 -8.60 16.72
CA ASP A 144 24.08 -10.03 16.58
C ASP A 144 22.71 -10.28 15.94
N ASP A 145 21.68 -9.51 16.31
CA ASP A 145 20.35 -9.59 15.72
C ASP A 145 20.37 -9.23 14.24
N ILE A 146 21.10 -8.17 13.86
CA ILE A 146 21.27 -7.78 12.44
C ILE A 146 21.93 -8.92 11.65
N GLU A 147 23.01 -9.51 12.19
CA GLU A 147 23.74 -10.58 11.52
C GLU A 147 22.86 -11.83 11.33
N LYS A 148 22.17 -12.27 12.38
CA LYS A 148 21.38 -13.50 12.38
C LYS A 148 20.09 -13.38 11.58
N THR A 149 19.37 -12.27 11.78
CA THR A 149 18.02 -12.10 11.22
C THR A 149 18.05 -11.56 9.79
N LEU A 150 18.83 -10.48 9.55
CA LEU A 150 18.94 -9.90 8.21
C LEU A 150 19.96 -10.63 7.32
N LYS A 151 20.73 -11.57 7.86
CA LYS A 151 21.84 -12.25 7.16
C LYS A 151 22.83 -11.25 6.54
N ALA A 152 22.95 -10.09 7.18
CA ALA A 152 23.87 -9.02 6.80
C ALA A 152 25.23 -9.20 7.51
N LYS A 153 26.27 -8.55 7.00
CA LYS A 153 27.58 -8.44 7.68
C LYS A 153 27.63 -7.07 8.39
N PRO A 154 27.19 -6.94 9.68
CA PRO A 154 27.25 -5.66 10.39
C PRO A 154 28.67 -5.36 10.81
N ILE A 155 29.14 -4.17 10.47
CA ILE A 155 30.47 -3.66 10.85
C ILE A 155 30.27 -2.39 11.66
N ALA A 156 30.64 -2.45 12.95
CA ALA A 156 30.57 -1.28 13.84
C ALA A 156 31.55 -0.21 13.39
N LEU A 157 31.09 1.01 13.18
CA LEU A 157 31.91 2.20 13.00
C LEU A 157 32.18 2.89 14.35
N GLN A 158 31.38 2.58 15.36
CA GLN A 158 31.38 3.20 16.65
C GLN A 158 31.17 2.18 17.78
N LEU A 159 31.68 2.49 18.95
CA LEU A 159 31.40 1.76 20.19
C LEU A 159 30.79 2.73 21.22
N PRO A 160 29.60 2.44 21.80
CA PRO A 160 28.98 3.29 22.82
C PRO A 160 29.83 3.45 24.09
N ILE A 161 29.80 4.66 24.65
CA ILE A 161 30.38 4.94 25.98
C ILE A 161 29.22 4.94 26.99
N GLY A 162 29.15 3.87 27.79
CA GLY A 162 27.99 3.61 28.66
C GLY A 162 26.76 3.11 27.90
N LEU A 163 25.72 2.73 28.64
CA LEU A 163 24.41 2.29 28.14
C LEU A 163 23.33 2.71 29.14
N GLY A 164 22.12 2.85 28.70
CA GLY A 164 21.01 3.33 29.53
C GLY A 164 21.27 4.77 30.02
N GLU A 165 21.03 5.04 31.29
CA GLU A 165 21.23 6.37 31.86
C GLU A 165 22.69 6.84 31.80
N SER A 166 23.66 5.92 31.71
CA SER A 166 25.08 6.22 31.61
C SER A 166 25.57 6.46 30.18
N PHE A 167 24.71 6.33 29.16
CA PHE A 167 25.10 6.59 27.77
C PHE A 167 25.44 8.07 27.58
N SER A 168 26.73 8.37 27.33
CA SER A 168 27.26 9.73 27.27
C SER A 168 28.01 10.07 25.99
N GLY A 169 28.29 9.10 25.14
CA GLY A 169 29.06 9.33 23.93
C GLY A 169 29.35 8.07 23.13
N VAL A 170 30.19 8.20 22.11
CA VAL A 170 30.62 7.11 21.25
C VAL A 170 32.15 7.17 21.03
N ILE A 171 32.75 6.03 20.83
CA ILE A 171 34.14 5.93 20.37
C ILE A 171 34.10 5.75 18.87
N ASP A 172 34.68 6.65 18.10
CA ASP A 172 34.91 6.50 16.69
C ASP A 172 36.05 5.48 16.46
N LEU A 173 35.71 4.37 15.79
CA LEU A 173 36.65 3.28 15.54
C LEU A 173 37.60 3.57 14.36
N ILE A 174 37.35 4.62 13.58
CA ILE A 174 38.25 5.04 12.49
C ILE A 174 39.39 5.87 13.04
N THR A 175 39.09 6.86 13.86
CA THR A 175 40.06 7.77 14.46
C THR A 175 40.62 7.28 15.81
N MET A 176 39.95 6.30 16.42
CA MET A 176 40.22 5.85 17.81
C MET A 176 40.16 6.99 18.81
N ARG A 177 39.17 7.87 18.68
CA ARG A 177 38.87 8.97 19.60
C ARG A 177 37.49 8.80 20.19
N ALA A 178 37.31 9.24 21.43
CA ALA A 178 36.01 9.29 22.08
C ALA A 178 35.35 10.64 21.78
N HIS A 179 34.08 10.59 21.34
CA HIS A 179 33.21 11.74 21.20
C HIS A 179 32.30 11.82 22.43
N ALA A 180 32.69 12.62 23.40
CA ALA A 180 32.00 12.83 24.68
C ALA A 180 30.98 13.98 24.51
N TYR A 181 29.70 13.67 24.63
CA TYR A 181 28.62 14.66 24.47
C TYR A 181 28.37 15.41 25.77
N THR A 182 28.34 16.74 25.70
CA THR A 182 28.09 17.59 26.86
C THR A 182 26.62 17.93 27.01
N ARG A 183 26.10 17.83 28.24
CA ARG A 183 24.69 18.14 28.54
C ARG A 183 24.50 19.66 28.65
N LYS A 184 23.57 20.22 27.88
CA LYS A 184 23.16 21.63 27.95
C LYS A 184 22.25 21.88 29.15
N SER A 185 22.03 23.16 29.47
CA SER A 185 21.15 23.59 30.56
C SER A 185 19.69 23.19 30.40
N ASP A 186 19.24 22.92 29.15
CA ASP A 186 17.91 22.41 28.81
C ASP A 186 17.79 20.87 28.94
N GLY A 187 18.82 20.20 29.42
CA GLY A 187 18.87 18.78 29.62
C GLY A 187 19.19 17.97 28.35
N LYS A 188 19.28 18.61 27.18
CA LYS A 188 19.67 17.99 25.91
C LYS A 188 21.18 18.02 25.74
N PHE A 189 21.71 17.09 24.94
CA PHE A 189 23.09 17.10 24.53
C PHE A 189 23.28 17.91 23.25
N GLY A 190 24.43 18.49 23.04
CA GLY A 190 24.70 19.25 21.83
C GLY A 190 26.17 19.43 21.60
N GLY A 191 26.63 18.93 20.46
CA GLY A 191 28.06 18.86 20.14
C GLY A 191 28.80 17.89 21.03
N PHE A 192 30.00 17.52 20.64
CA PHE A 192 30.87 16.66 21.42
C PHE A 192 32.25 17.28 21.56
N VAL A 193 33.00 16.82 22.58
CA VAL A 193 34.42 17.07 22.73
C VAL A 193 35.14 15.78 22.41
N GLN A 194 36.24 15.88 21.65
CA GLN A 194 37.08 14.72 21.38
C GLN A 194 38.04 14.49 22.57
N GLU A 195 38.01 13.25 23.05
CA GLU A 195 38.85 12.80 24.19
C GLU A 195 39.56 11.50 23.81
N ASP A 196 40.46 11.06 24.67
CA ASP A 196 41.07 9.74 24.50
C ASP A 196 40.08 8.62 24.85
N VAL A 197 40.26 7.46 24.23
CA VAL A 197 39.41 6.30 24.51
C VAL A 197 39.53 5.88 25.97
N PRO A 198 38.44 5.74 26.73
CA PRO A 198 38.51 5.27 28.12
C PRO A 198 39.23 3.93 28.23
N GLU A 199 40.13 3.80 29.18
CA GLU A 199 40.99 2.62 29.33
C GLU A 199 40.19 1.31 29.41
N GLN A 200 39.03 1.34 30.06
CA GLN A 200 38.12 0.19 30.23
C GLN A 200 37.53 -0.28 28.91
N LEU A 201 37.39 0.58 27.92
CA LEU A 201 36.80 0.27 26.60
C LEU A 201 37.86 0.05 25.53
N MET A 202 39.13 0.31 25.81
CA MET A 202 40.22 0.24 24.82
C MET A 202 40.37 -1.14 24.19
N ALA A 203 40.24 -2.21 24.97
CA ALA A 203 40.36 -3.58 24.46
C ALA A 203 39.22 -3.91 23.47
N GLU A 204 38.00 -3.55 23.81
CA GLU A 204 36.84 -3.76 22.94
C GLU A 204 36.86 -2.87 21.70
N ALA A 205 37.26 -1.60 21.84
CA ALA A 205 37.45 -0.69 20.72
C ALA A 205 38.48 -1.23 19.71
N LYS A 206 39.62 -1.73 20.20
CA LYS A 206 40.64 -2.37 19.34
C LYS A 206 40.09 -3.61 18.63
N ARG A 207 39.33 -4.45 19.33
CA ARG A 207 38.72 -5.66 18.74
C ARG A 207 37.77 -5.31 17.59
N LEU A 208 36.91 -4.31 17.79
CA LEU A 208 35.95 -3.87 16.76
C LEU A 208 36.68 -3.14 15.62
N ARG A 209 37.69 -2.33 15.90
CA ARG A 209 38.52 -1.70 14.88
C ARG A 209 39.22 -2.74 13.98
N THR A 210 39.79 -3.79 14.55
CA THR A 210 40.39 -4.88 13.73
C THR A 210 39.34 -5.47 12.77
N ARG A 211 38.15 -5.78 13.25
CA ARG A 211 37.04 -6.26 12.37
C ARG A 211 36.67 -5.25 11.28
N LEU A 212 36.70 -3.94 11.59
CA LEU A 212 36.44 -2.89 10.61
C LEU A 212 37.53 -2.86 9.53
N VAL A 213 38.81 -2.86 9.95
CA VAL A 213 39.95 -2.81 9.03
C VAL A 213 39.98 -4.04 8.12
N GLU A 214 39.77 -5.23 8.68
CA GLU A 214 39.64 -6.49 7.93
C GLU A 214 38.50 -6.43 6.89
N ALA A 215 37.32 -5.99 7.32
CA ALA A 215 36.18 -5.91 6.43
C ALA A 215 36.36 -4.89 5.28
N VAL A 216 37.08 -3.79 5.55
CA VAL A 216 37.43 -2.81 4.51
C VAL A 216 38.53 -3.36 3.60
N ALA A 217 39.56 -3.99 4.13
CA ALA A 217 40.63 -4.59 3.34
C ALA A 217 40.10 -5.65 2.36
N GLU A 218 39.13 -6.48 2.76
CA GLU A 218 38.48 -7.46 1.89
C GLU A 218 37.76 -6.87 0.65
N THR A 219 37.54 -5.55 0.61
CA THR A 219 36.85 -4.90 -0.50
C THR A 219 37.76 -4.45 -1.64
N ASP A 220 39.06 -4.40 -1.42
CA ASP A 220 40.07 -3.94 -2.40
C ASP A 220 41.33 -4.79 -2.32
N ASP A 221 41.76 -5.38 -3.44
CA ASP A 221 42.87 -6.33 -3.50
C ASP A 221 44.20 -5.69 -3.05
N ALA A 222 44.44 -4.42 -3.42
CA ALA A 222 45.67 -3.72 -3.04
C ALA A 222 45.68 -3.39 -1.53
N MET A 223 44.54 -3.06 -0.94
CA MET A 223 44.37 -2.83 0.47
C MET A 223 44.52 -4.14 1.26
N LEU A 224 44.00 -5.23 0.75
CA LEU A 224 44.15 -6.56 1.35
C LEU A 224 45.63 -7.01 1.37
N GLU A 225 46.36 -6.83 0.27
CA GLU A 225 47.79 -7.12 0.19
C GLU A 225 48.58 -6.30 1.22
N ALA A 226 48.30 -5.00 1.29
CA ALA A 226 48.94 -4.11 2.27
C ALA A 226 48.66 -4.51 3.73
N TYR A 227 47.44 -4.93 4.02
CA TYR A 227 47.04 -5.40 5.34
C TYR A 227 47.75 -6.72 5.73
N LEU A 228 47.82 -7.67 4.78
CA LEU A 228 48.53 -8.95 4.99
C LEU A 228 50.05 -8.76 5.21
N ASP A 229 50.65 -7.71 4.63
CA ASP A 229 52.03 -7.29 4.88
C ASP A 229 52.20 -6.56 6.23
N GLY A 230 51.16 -6.42 7.04
CA GLY A 230 51.19 -5.76 8.35
C GLY A 230 51.12 -4.24 8.29
N ARG A 231 50.70 -3.66 7.15
CA ARG A 231 50.49 -2.22 7.00
C ARG A 231 49.01 -1.91 7.21
N GLU A 232 48.65 -1.25 8.32
CA GLU A 232 47.29 -0.78 8.53
C GLU A 232 46.94 0.37 7.57
N PRO A 233 45.72 0.39 6.98
CA PRO A 233 45.24 1.52 6.18
C PRO A 233 45.15 2.78 7.02
N GLY A 234 45.52 3.91 6.44
CA GLY A 234 45.32 5.23 7.05
C GLY A 234 43.84 5.60 7.11
N GLU A 235 43.53 6.66 7.87
CA GLU A 235 42.16 7.14 8.10
C GLU A 235 41.41 7.45 6.79
N GLU A 236 42.03 8.18 5.86
CA GLU A 236 41.43 8.52 4.56
C GLU A 236 41.11 7.25 3.73
N ALA A 237 42.06 6.29 3.70
CA ALA A 237 41.87 5.03 3.00
C ALA A 237 40.72 4.19 3.62
N LEU A 238 40.55 4.22 4.95
CA LEU A 238 39.42 3.58 5.62
C LEU A 238 38.09 4.26 5.25
N ILE A 239 38.05 5.59 5.25
CA ILE A 239 36.84 6.35 4.89
C ILE A 239 36.43 6.03 3.46
N ASP A 240 37.35 6.08 2.49
CA ASP A 240 37.09 5.76 1.09
C ASP A 240 36.67 4.30 0.92
N GLY A 241 37.35 3.37 1.60
CA GLY A 241 37.04 1.95 1.59
C GLY A 241 35.63 1.66 2.13
N ILE A 242 35.22 2.31 3.21
CA ILE A 242 33.85 2.21 3.75
C ILE A 242 32.84 2.74 2.73
N ALA A 243 33.08 3.90 2.10
CA ALA A 243 32.17 4.45 1.10
C ALA A 243 32.03 3.51 -0.12
N HIS A 244 33.12 2.93 -0.60
CA HIS A 244 33.08 1.92 -1.67
C HIS A 244 32.33 0.66 -1.25
N ALA A 245 32.55 0.18 -0.01
CA ALA A 245 31.85 -0.99 0.52
C ALA A 245 30.34 -0.77 0.65
N VAL A 246 29.92 0.43 1.09
CA VAL A 246 28.51 0.85 1.17
C VAL A 246 27.88 0.86 -0.22
N LEU A 247 28.54 1.50 -1.18
CA LEU A 247 28.08 1.56 -2.57
C LEU A 247 27.96 0.16 -3.19
N GLY A 248 28.97 -0.70 -2.93
CA GLY A 248 29.00 -2.10 -3.37
C GLY A 248 28.14 -3.04 -2.52
N ARG A 249 27.55 -2.56 -1.42
CA ARG A 249 26.74 -3.36 -0.47
C ARG A 249 27.49 -4.57 0.08
N ARG A 250 28.82 -4.43 0.34
CA ARG A 250 29.69 -5.52 0.79
C ARG A 250 29.47 -5.85 2.26
N PHE A 251 29.22 -4.83 3.09
CA PHE A 251 28.83 -4.95 4.48
C PHE A 251 27.91 -3.81 4.89
N LEU A 252 27.32 -3.90 6.06
CA LEU A 252 26.42 -2.89 6.62
C LEU A 252 27.14 -2.13 7.74
N PRO A 253 27.59 -0.86 7.52
CA PRO A 253 28.16 -0.04 8.57
C PRO A 253 27.11 0.30 9.63
N VAL A 254 27.48 0.18 10.91
CA VAL A 254 26.59 0.38 12.04
C VAL A 254 27.09 1.50 12.95
N LEU A 255 26.20 2.48 13.16
CA LEU A 255 26.38 3.63 14.04
C LEU A 255 25.63 3.44 15.36
N ALA A 256 25.94 4.26 16.34
CA ALA A 256 25.37 4.22 17.67
C ALA A 256 24.79 5.59 18.06
N CYS A 257 23.51 5.67 18.47
CA CYS A 257 22.93 6.93 18.88
C CYS A 257 21.82 6.80 19.95
N ALA A 258 21.45 7.94 20.51
CA ALA A 258 20.21 8.17 21.24
C ALA A 258 19.60 9.47 20.69
N ALA A 259 18.63 9.34 19.80
CA ALA A 259 18.06 10.47 19.06
C ALA A 259 17.40 11.54 19.95
N ARG A 260 16.60 11.11 20.97
CA ARG A 260 15.89 12.06 21.84
C ARG A 260 16.81 12.97 22.67
N PRO A 261 17.83 12.45 23.37
CA PRO A 261 18.79 13.30 24.06
C PRO A 261 19.79 14.00 23.10
N GLY A 262 20.00 13.50 21.88
CA GLY A 262 20.88 14.07 20.87
C GLY A 262 22.30 13.51 20.87
N ILE A 263 22.55 12.36 21.52
CA ILE A 263 23.90 11.75 21.58
C ILE A 263 24.13 10.95 20.29
N GLY A 264 25.26 11.14 19.62
CA GLY A 264 25.69 10.45 18.41
C GLY A 264 24.96 10.95 17.12
N VAL A 265 24.13 11.99 17.20
CA VAL A 265 23.36 12.51 16.06
C VAL A 265 24.27 13.19 15.04
N ASP A 266 25.27 13.96 15.50
CA ASP A 266 26.28 14.60 14.64
C ASP A 266 27.10 13.57 13.87
N ASP A 267 27.48 12.50 14.55
CA ASP A 267 28.19 11.38 13.92
C ASP A 267 27.33 10.69 12.83
N VAL A 268 26.02 10.55 13.07
CA VAL A 268 25.12 10.00 12.05
C VAL A 268 25.02 10.94 10.85
N ALA A 269 24.94 12.27 11.06
CA ALA A 269 24.92 13.24 9.97
C ALA A 269 26.21 13.19 9.15
N SER A 270 27.37 13.19 9.80
CA SER A 270 28.67 13.08 9.13
C SER A 270 28.84 11.75 8.39
N ALA A 271 28.34 10.64 8.95
CA ALA A 271 28.36 9.34 8.26
C ALA A 271 27.47 9.33 7.00
N ILE A 272 26.31 9.98 7.03
CA ILE A 272 25.46 10.15 5.83
C ILE A 272 26.23 10.91 4.74
N VAL A 273 26.88 12.02 5.10
CA VAL A 273 27.67 12.82 4.13
C VAL A 273 28.83 12.02 3.54
N ARG A 274 29.55 11.27 4.38
CA ARG A 274 30.79 10.57 3.98
C ARG A 274 30.55 9.28 3.22
N TYR A 275 29.53 8.49 3.63
CA TYR A 275 29.38 7.10 3.17
C TYR A 275 28.19 6.85 2.24
N LEU A 276 27.13 7.65 2.33
CA LEU A 276 26.03 7.48 1.36
C LEU A 276 26.36 8.21 0.05
N PRO A 277 25.98 7.59 -1.10
CA PRO A 277 26.32 8.16 -2.39
C PRO A 277 25.49 9.41 -2.72
N PRO A 278 26.11 10.39 -3.41
CA PRO A 278 25.37 11.51 -3.99
C PRO A 278 24.57 11.09 -5.24
N PRO A 279 23.59 11.89 -5.69
CA PRO A 279 22.83 11.62 -6.91
C PRO A 279 23.66 11.40 -8.16
N THR A 280 24.87 11.97 -8.23
CA THR A 280 25.81 11.84 -9.36
C THR A 280 26.35 10.42 -9.57
N VAL A 281 26.16 9.51 -8.62
CA VAL A 281 26.48 8.07 -8.79
C VAL A 281 25.58 7.45 -9.86
N ARG A 282 24.35 7.90 -9.98
CA ARG A 282 23.50 7.60 -11.14
C ARG A 282 23.92 8.45 -12.32
N ARG A 283 24.85 7.96 -13.11
CA ARG A 283 25.33 8.70 -14.28
C ARG A 283 24.24 8.95 -15.32
N GLU A 284 23.30 8.01 -15.43
CA GLU A 284 22.15 8.09 -16.35
C GLU A 284 20.89 7.51 -15.71
N VAL A 285 19.73 8.02 -16.11
CA VAL A 285 18.43 7.48 -15.82
C VAL A 285 17.88 6.77 -17.06
N LYS A 286 17.45 5.52 -16.89
CA LYS A 286 16.89 4.67 -17.96
C LYS A 286 15.39 4.55 -17.81
N GLY A 287 14.70 4.50 -18.92
CA GLY A 287 13.26 4.28 -18.98
C GLY A 287 12.82 3.88 -20.38
N LYS A 288 11.52 3.88 -20.60
CA LYS A 288 10.92 3.51 -21.89
C LYS A 288 10.46 4.75 -22.64
N ASP A 289 10.65 4.80 -23.94
CA ASP A 289 10.00 5.79 -24.80
C ASP A 289 8.52 5.43 -25.04
N GLY A 290 7.77 6.32 -25.69
CA GLY A 290 6.36 6.07 -26.02
C GLY A 290 6.09 4.88 -26.94
N LYS A 291 7.14 4.24 -27.48
CA LYS A 291 7.09 3.04 -28.35
C LYS A 291 7.70 1.80 -27.71
N ASN A 292 7.89 1.82 -26.38
CA ASN A 292 8.56 0.78 -25.58
C ASN A 292 10.05 0.54 -25.93
N GLY A 293 10.72 1.48 -26.64
CA GLY A 293 12.17 1.47 -26.79
C GLY A 293 12.86 1.94 -25.51
N GLU A 294 14.09 1.42 -25.27
CA GLU A 294 14.91 1.93 -24.17
C GLU A 294 15.44 3.31 -24.50
N LEU A 295 15.30 4.23 -23.55
CA LEU A 295 15.84 5.58 -23.64
C LEU A 295 16.58 5.89 -22.33
N SER A 296 17.74 6.56 -22.44
CA SER A 296 18.47 7.04 -21.28
C SER A 296 18.75 8.53 -21.35
N ARG A 297 18.94 9.16 -20.20
CA ARG A 297 19.34 10.56 -20.06
C ARG A 297 20.42 10.72 -19.00
N ASN A 298 21.37 11.58 -19.26
CA ASN A 298 22.41 11.90 -18.29
C ASN A 298 21.83 12.63 -17.08
N ALA A 299 22.24 12.22 -15.89
CA ALA A 299 21.84 12.84 -14.63
C ALA A 299 22.59 14.16 -14.41
N GLN A 300 22.43 15.11 -15.34
CA GLN A 300 23.10 16.40 -15.36
C GLN A 300 22.10 17.54 -15.51
N ARG A 301 22.46 18.73 -15.03
CA ARG A 301 21.62 19.93 -15.08
C ARG A 301 21.21 20.34 -16.50
N ASP A 302 22.14 20.27 -17.44
CA ASP A 302 21.94 20.73 -18.83
C ASP A 302 21.29 19.67 -19.72
N ALA A 303 20.99 18.48 -19.18
CA ALA A 303 20.25 17.44 -19.88
C ALA A 303 18.75 17.78 -19.96
N PRO A 304 17.98 17.17 -20.87
CA PRO A 304 16.53 17.32 -20.90
C PRO A 304 15.90 16.92 -19.56
N LEU A 305 14.93 17.69 -19.09
CA LEU A 305 14.27 17.46 -17.81
C LEU A 305 13.57 16.09 -17.77
N THR A 306 13.80 15.37 -16.68
CA THR A 306 13.04 14.17 -16.31
C THR A 306 12.84 14.14 -14.80
N MET A 307 11.61 14.13 -14.38
CA MET A 307 11.20 14.06 -12.97
C MET A 307 10.24 12.91 -12.77
N LEU A 308 10.25 12.33 -11.57
CA LEU A 308 9.27 11.34 -11.11
C LEU A 308 8.43 11.95 -9.99
N ALA A 309 7.12 12.01 -10.20
CA ALA A 309 6.16 12.34 -9.17
C ALA A 309 5.99 11.13 -8.24
N PHE A 310 6.35 11.26 -6.96
CA PHE A 310 6.32 10.12 -6.04
C PHE A 310 5.40 10.29 -4.83
N ARG A 311 4.90 11.52 -4.60
CA ARG A 311 3.94 11.81 -3.56
C ARG A 311 3.05 12.99 -3.94
N ASN A 312 1.75 12.88 -3.68
CA ASN A 312 0.81 13.99 -3.71
C ASN A 312 0.33 14.30 -2.28
N THR A 313 0.20 15.57 -1.96
CA THR A 313 -0.44 16.05 -0.73
C THR A 313 -1.53 17.02 -1.13
N VAL A 314 -2.75 16.80 -0.63
CA VAL A 314 -3.89 17.67 -0.93
C VAL A 314 -4.22 18.47 0.33
N ASP A 315 -4.07 19.79 0.23
CA ASP A 315 -4.50 20.73 1.26
C ASP A 315 -5.74 21.49 0.77
N HIS A 316 -6.68 21.75 1.68
CA HIS A 316 -7.94 22.39 1.31
C HIS A 316 -7.76 23.84 0.83
N PHE A 317 -6.77 24.57 1.38
CA PHE A 317 -6.51 25.98 1.08
C PHE A 317 -5.49 26.20 -0.02
N VAL A 318 -4.40 25.44 0.00
CA VAL A 318 -3.25 25.59 -0.91
C VAL A 318 -3.43 24.78 -2.19
N GLY A 319 -4.27 23.74 -2.15
CA GLY A 319 -4.48 22.83 -3.25
C GLY A 319 -3.52 21.64 -3.23
N ARG A 320 -3.22 21.07 -4.40
CA ARG A 320 -2.36 19.90 -4.54
C ARG A 320 -0.89 20.32 -4.66
N LEU A 321 -0.03 19.74 -3.81
CA LEU A 321 1.41 19.77 -3.87
C LEU A 321 1.91 18.39 -4.33
N THR A 322 2.62 18.34 -5.44
CA THR A 322 3.24 17.11 -5.99
C THR A 322 4.72 17.13 -5.68
N ALA A 323 5.21 16.19 -4.89
CA ALA A 323 6.64 15.99 -4.67
C ALA A 323 7.25 15.22 -5.84
N CYS A 324 8.28 15.80 -6.44
CA CYS A 324 8.98 15.28 -7.61
C CYS A 324 10.47 15.10 -7.31
N ARG A 325 11.02 13.96 -7.73
CA ARG A 325 12.47 13.71 -7.77
C ARG A 325 13.00 14.06 -9.16
N ILE A 326 13.94 15.01 -9.25
CA ILE A 326 14.56 15.39 -10.51
C ILE A 326 15.74 14.44 -10.79
N PHE A 327 15.64 13.64 -11.86
CA PHE A 327 16.70 12.73 -12.28
C PHE A 327 17.64 13.31 -13.31
N SER A 328 17.14 14.20 -14.17
CA SER A 328 17.93 14.92 -15.18
C SER A 328 17.35 16.31 -15.43
N GLY A 329 18.17 17.24 -15.88
CA GLY A 329 17.73 18.58 -16.22
C GLY A 329 17.55 19.50 -15.02
N ALA A 330 16.82 20.59 -15.27
CA ALA A 330 16.45 21.56 -14.25
C ALA A 330 15.01 22.06 -14.47
N VAL A 331 14.32 22.41 -13.38
CA VAL A 331 12.96 22.96 -13.39
C VAL A 331 12.93 24.32 -12.71
N LYS A 332 12.28 25.31 -13.33
CA LYS A 332 12.10 26.67 -12.80
C LYS A 332 10.74 27.21 -13.20
N HIS A 333 10.40 28.39 -12.72
CA HIS A 333 9.22 29.12 -13.19
C HIS A 333 9.21 29.22 -14.73
N GLY A 334 8.07 28.94 -15.34
CA GLY A 334 7.89 28.99 -16.79
C GLY A 334 8.35 27.72 -17.55
N THR A 335 8.95 26.73 -16.88
CA THR A 335 9.31 25.46 -17.52
C THR A 335 8.04 24.74 -17.98
N VAL A 336 7.98 24.36 -19.26
CA VAL A 336 6.89 23.53 -19.80
C VAL A 336 7.25 22.07 -19.62
N ILE A 337 6.38 21.33 -18.92
CA ILE A 337 6.51 19.91 -18.67
C ILE A 337 5.41 19.12 -19.39
N VAL A 338 5.73 17.93 -19.84
CA VAL A 338 4.81 16.98 -20.48
C VAL A 338 4.72 15.73 -19.62
N ASN A 339 3.50 15.26 -19.39
CA ASN A 339 3.24 13.97 -18.78
C ASN A 339 3.07 12.89 -19.88
N PRO A 340 4.00 11.93 -20.05
CA PRO A 340 3.92 10.91 -21.10
C PRO A 340 2.70 9.99 -21.00
N ARG A 341 2.11 9.85 -19.79
CA ARG A 341 0.90 9.03 -19.59
C ARG A 341 -0.33 9.65 -20.26
N THR A 342 -0.48 10.97 -20.14
CA THR A 342 -1.67 11.69 -20.64
C THR A 342 -1.42 12.41 -21.94
N GLY A 343 -0.17 12.69 -22.28
CA GLY A 343 0.22 13.57 -23.39
C GLY A 343 0.00 15.06 -23.11
N HIS A 344 -0.52 15.43 -21.94
CA HIS A 344 -0.78 16.82 -21.60
C HIS A 344 0.50 17.55 -21.20
N SER A 345 0.57 18.81 -21.57
CA SER A 345 1.63 19.73 -21.16
C SER A 345 1.10 20.78 -20.20
N GLU A 346 1.91 21.10 -19.20
CA GLU A 346 1.62 22.11 -18.19
C GLU A 346 2.83 23.02 -17.98
N THR A 347 2.58 24.27 -17.56
CA THR A 347 3.65 25.24 -17.25
C THR A 347 3.83 25.30 -15.73
N VAL A 348 5.05 25.06 -15.26
CA VAL A 348 5.42 25.18 -13.86
C VAL A 348 5.33 26.63 -13.41
N GLN A 349 4.51 26.93 -12.42
CA GLN A 349 4.34 28.28 -11.88
C GLN A 349 5.38 28.58 -10.80
N HIS A 350 5.55 27.68 -9.84
CA HIS A 350 6.47 27.84 -8.72
C HIS A 350 7.12 26.51 -8.39
N VAL A 351 8.36 26.55 -7.90
CA VAL A 351 9.12 25.41 -7.42
C VAL A 351 9.36 25.58 -5.93
N TYR A 352 9.13 24.55 -5.15
CA TYR A 352 9.24 24.61 -3.70
C TYR A 352 10.22 23.57 -3.15
N ARG A 353 10.92 23.93 -2.09
CA ARG A 353 11.57 22.97 -1.19
C ARG A 353 10.60 22.60 -0.09
N ILE A 354 10.44 21.28 0.15
CA ILE A 354 9.48 20.71 1.10
C ILE A 354 10.17 20.54 2.46
N ASP A 355 9.48 20.92 3.53
CA ASP A 355 9.95 20.79 4.92
C ASP A 355 8.77 20.41 5.84
N GLY A 356 8.48 19.13 5.91
CA GLY A 356 7.29 18.62 6.58
C GLY A 356 6.01 19.15 5.96
N ASN A 357 5.23 19.90 6.75
CA ASN A 357 4.00 20.58 6.32
C ASN A 357 4.24 22.01 5.77
N ARG A 358 5.49 22.46 5.71
CA ARG A 358 5.88 23.75 5.17
C ARG A 358 6.55 23.59 3.81
N SER A 359 6.48 24.63 3.01
CA SER A 359 7.19 24.68 1.73
C SER A 359 7.75 26.10 1.52
N THR A 360 8.98 26.15 1.05
CA THR A 360 9.66 27.42 0.75
C THR A 360 9.92 27.49 -0.73
N GLU A 361 9.52 28.58 -1.38
CA GLU A 361 9.76 28.78 -2.80
C GLU A 361 11.25 28.93 -3.09
N ILE A 362 11.71 28.24 -4.15
CA ILE A 362 13.07 28.28 -4.64
C ILE A 362 13.09 28.68 -6.12
N PRO A 363 14.14 29.38 -6.60
CA PRO A 363 14.19 29.87 -7.97
C PRO A 363 14.29 28.75 -9.02
N GLU A 364 14.92 27.64 -8.66
CA GLU A 364 15.21 26.52 -9.56
C GLU A 364 15.45 25.24 -8.74
N GLY A 365 15.00 24.10 -9.27
CA GLY A 365 15.39 22.77 -8.83
C GLY A 365 16.24 22.08 -9.90
N VAL A 366 17.29 21.34 -9.50
CA VAL A 366 18.24 20.71 -10.42
C VAL A 366 18.30 19.19 -10.25
N ALA A 367 18.88 18.50 -11.23
CA ALA A 367 19.12 17.07 -11.19
C ALA A 367 19.72 16.67 -9.83
N GLY A 368 19.09 15.72 -9.14
CA GLY A 368 19.46 15.31 -7.80
C GLY A 368 18.54 15.83 -6.69
N GLU A 369 17.80 16.92 -6.91
CA GLU A 369 16.92 17.48 -5.89
C GLU A 369 15.54 16.81 -5.83
N ILE A 370 14.91 16.92 -4.66
CA ILE A 370 13.50 16.66 -4.42
C ILE A 370 12.80 18.00 -4.27
N VAL A 371 11.80 18.26 -5.12
CA VAL A 371 11.07 19.52 -5.15
C VAL A 371 9.56 19.31 -5.10
N GLY A 372 8.85 20.33 -4.62
CA GLY A 372 7.40 20.39 -4.67
C GLY A 372 6.93 21.26 -5.85
N LEU A 373 5.96 20.77 -6.61
CA LEU A 373 5.27 21.52 -7.65
C LEU A 373 3.80 21.67 -7.28
N MET A 374 3.29 22.88 -7.29
CA MET A 374 1.90 23.15 -6.90
C MET A 374 0.97 23.25 -8.13
N LYS A 375 -0.30 22.86 -7.91
CA LYS A 375 -1.41 23.05 -8.85
C LYS A 375 -1.25 22.34 -10.20
N LEU A 376 -0.45 21.29 -10.25
CA LEU A 376 -0.45 20.40 -11.42
C LEU A 376 -1.82 19.68 -11.50
N LYS A 377 -2.40 19.60 -12.70
CA LYS A 377 -3.76 19.11 -12.86
C LYS A 377 -3.73 17.61 -12.99
N ASP A 378 -3.42 16.89 -13.80
CA ASP A 378 -3.56 15.43 -13.96
C ASP A 378 -2.22 14.69 -13.76
N VAL A 379 -1.62 14.87 -12.58
CA VAL A 379 -0.38 14.17 -12.22
C VAL A 379 -0.63 13.18 -11.09
N HIS A 380 -0.39 11.92 -11.36
CA HIS A 380 -0.51 10.83 -10.39
C HIS A 380 0.86 10.42 -9.85
N VAL A 381 0.87 9.78 -8.69
CA VAL A 381 2.08 9.16 -8.14
C VAL A 381 2.55 8.06 -9.09
N GLY A 382 3.84 8.10 -9.45
CA GLY A 382 4.44 7.23 -10.48
C GLY A 382 4.54 7.86 -11.86
N ASP A 383 3.88 9.01 -12.10
CA ASP A 383 4.01 9.70 -13.37
C ASP A 383 5.41 10.28 -13.57
N THR A 384 5.92 10.15 -14.76
CA THR A 384 7.13 10.84 -15.19
C THR A 384 6.74 12.19 -15.82
N LEU A 385 7.47 13.23 -15.50
CA LEU A 385 7.31 14.57 -16.09
C LEU A 385 8.58 14.94 -16.83
N CYS A 386 8.45 15.23 -18.12
CA CYS A 386 9.57 15.50 -19.01
C CYS A 386 9.50 16.90 -19.61
N SER A 387 10.64 17.44 -20.09
CA SER A 387 10.63 18.62 -20.95
C SER A 387 9.95 18.34 -22.29
N GLN A 388 9.30 19.35 -22.86
CA GLN A 388 8.55 19.22 -24.11
C GLN A 388 9.47 19.09 -25.35
N ASP A 389 10.67 19.57 -25.27
CA ASP A 389 11.65 19.68 -26.37
C ASP A 389 12.50 18.40 -26.57
N ALA A 390 12.23 17.34 -25.82
CA ALA A 390 12.95 16.08 -25.94
C ALA A 390 11.98 14.89 -25.97
N PRO A 391 12.40 13.72 -26.52
CA PRO A 391 11.58 12.53 -26.51
C PRO A 391 11.10 12.19 -25.09
N ALA A 392 9.83 11.87 -24.93
CA ALA A 392 9.27 11.54 -23.64
C ALA A 392 9.88 10.23 -23.10
N LEU A 393 10.30 10.25 -21.84
CA LEU A 393 10.86 9.11 -21.12
C LEU A 393 9.90 8.70 -20.00
N LYS A 394 9.47 7.44 -19.95
CA LYS A 394 8.67 6.90 -18.87
C LYS A 394 9.56 6.10 -17.91
N LEU A 395 9.58 6.51 -16.64
CA LEU A 395 10.24 5.80 -15.56
C LEU A 395 9.24 4.82 -14.92
N ASP A 396 9.66 3.58 -14.73
CA ASP A 396 8.85 2.52 -14.11
C ASP A 396 9.52 2.11 -12.78
N MET A 397 9.58 3.07 -11.84
CA MET A 397 10.32 2.92 -10.59
C MET A 397 9.43 2.61 -9.38
N ILE A 398 8.12 2.92 -9.49
CA ILE A 398 7.16 2.73 -8.39
C ILE A 398 6.26 1.55 -8.72
N PRO A 399 6.35 0.43 -7.99
CA PRO A 399 5.51 -0.73 -8.22
C PRO A 399 4.05 -0.43 -7.84
N GLN A 400 3.13 -1.12 -8.50
CA GLN A 400 1.71 -1.06 -8.14
C GLN A 400 1.49 -1.81 -6.81
N PRO A 401 0.76 -1.22 -5.87
CA PRO A 401 0.49 -1.86 -4.59
C PRO A 401 -0.46 -3.05 -4.76
N GLN A 402 -0.16 -4.14 -4.07
CA GLN A 402 -1.08 -5.29 -3.95
C GLN A 402 -2.01 -5.05 -2.76
N ARG A 403 -3.26 -4.66 -3.03
CA ARG A 403 -4.27 -4.40 -2.01
C ARG A 403 -4.83 -5.72 -1.48
N VAL A 404 -4.79 -5.90 -0.17
CA VAL A 404 -5.10 -7.18 0.47
C VAL A 404 -6.43 -7.19 1.23
N ILE A 405 -7.06 -6.04 1.43
CA ILE A 405 -8.31 -5.92 2.17
C ILE A 405 -9.31 -5.03 1.41
N ALA A 406 -10.59 -5.35 1.55
CA ALA A 406 -11.69 -4.57 1.00
C ALA A 406 -12.77 -4.36 2.06
N TYR A 407 -13.34 -3.16 2.10
CA TYR A 407 -14.55 -2.84 2.87
C TYR A 407 -15.60 -2.23 1.95
N ALA A 408 -16.86 -2.58 2.17
CA ALA A 408 -18.00 -1.93 1.55
C ALA A 408 -18.25 -0.58 2.23
N LEU A 409 -18.43 0.46 1.43
CA LEU A 409 -18.75 1.81 1.90
C LEU A 409 -20.27 1.98 1.98
N LYS A 410 -20.76 2.22 3.18
CA LYS A 410 -22.16 2.62 3.38
C LYS A 410 -22.24 4.13 3.43
N ILE A 411 -22.90 4.68 2.42
CA ILE A 411 -22.98 6.13 2.19
C ILE A 411 -24.46 6.54 2.21
N ASP A 412 -24.78 7.58 2.95
CA ASP A 412 -26.11 8.17 2.92
C ASP A 412 -26.37 8.79 1.53
N ARG A 413 -27.54 8.52 0.94
CA ARG A 413 -27.91 8.98 -0.41
C ARG A 413 -27.73 10.49 -0.62
N GLU A 414 -27.98 11.27 0.43
CA GLU A 414 -27.83 12.74 0.41
C GLU A 414 -26.37 13.20 0.32
N GLN A 415 -25.41 12.33 0.69
CA GLN A 415 -23.98 12.64 0.71
C GLN A 415 -23.19 11.95 -0.41
N GLU A 416 -23.83 11.13 -1.26
CA GLU A 416 -23.15 10.28 -2.25
C GLU A 416 -22.23 11.07 -3.19
N GLU A 417 -22.68 12.23 -3.69
CA GLU A 417 -21.88 13.09 -4.57
C GLU A 417 -20.68 13.70 -3.82
N LYS A 418 -20.90 14.21 -2.62
CA LYS A 418 -19.83 14.80 -1.77
C LYS A 418 -18.78 13.75 -1.41
N VAL A 419 -19.21 12.55 -1.04
CA VAL A 419 -18.34 11.41 -0.75
C VAL A 419 -17.54 11.01 -1.97
N GLY A 420 -18.15 10.93 -3.15
CA GLY A 420 -17.47 10.59 -4.40
C GLY A 420 -16.32 11.54 -4.71
N VAL A 421 -16.55 12.86 -4.59
CA VAL A 421 -15.51 13.89 -4.79
C VAL A 421 -14.41 13.78 -3.74
N ALA A 422 -14.76 13.58 -2.48
CA ALA A 422 -13.79 13.46 -1.39
C ALA A 422 -12.91 12.21 -1.53
N LEU A 423 -13.53 11.06 -1.86
CA LEU A 423 -12.80 9.82 -2.14
C LEU A 423 -11.84 9.97 -3.32
N HIS A 424 -12.27 10.60 -4.41
CA HIS A 424 -11.40 10.83 -5.56
C HIS A 424 -10.13 11.60 -5.17
N ARG A 425 -10.28 12.67 -4.38
CA ARG A 425 -9.13 13.45 -3.89
C ARG A 425 -8.23 12.65 -2.95
N LEU A 426 -8.81 11.79 -2.11
CA LEU A 426 -8.03 10.91 -1.23
C LEU A 426 -7.23 9.87 -2.02
N LEU A 427 -7.81 9.30 -3.08
CA LEU A 427 -7.14 8.35 -3.99
C LEU A 427 -6.01 9.01 -4.79
N GLU A 428 -6.11 10.31 -5.09
CA GLU A 428 -5.00 11.07 -5.69
C GLU A 428 -3.82 11.25 -4.71
N GLU A 429 -4.11 11.36 -3.40
CA GLU A 429 -3.11 11.48 -2.34
C GLU A 429 -2.47 10.12 -2.03
N ASP A 430 -3.28 9.07 -1.98
CA ASP A 430 -2.83 7.72 -1.63
C ASP A 430 -3.18 6.68 -2.69
N PRO A 431 -2.26 6.38 -3.60
CA PRO A 431 -2.48 5.38 -4.65
C PRO A 431 -2.51 3.92 -4.14
N SER A 432 -2.24 3.69 -2.84
CA SER A 432 -2.39 2.38 -2.21
C SER A 432 -3.86 2.04 -1.95
N LEU A 433 -4.73 3.05 -1.97
CA LEU A 433 -6.18 2.88 -1.93
C LEU A 433 -6.74 2.67 -3.34
N GLU A 434 -7.87 2.01 -3.43
CA GLU A 434 -8.64 1.85 -4.66
C GLU A 434 -10.13 1.79 -4.36
N MET A 435 -10.92 2.48 -5.18
CA MET A 435 -12.37 2.40 -5.12
C MET A 435 -12.88 1.62 -6.34
N VAL A 436 -13.65 0.58 -6.09
CA VAL A 436 -14.22 -0.28 -7.14
C VAL A 436 -15.70 -0.51 -6.84
N ARG A 437 -16.53 -0.46 -7.88
CA ARG A 437 -17.91 -0.93 -7.76
C ARG A 437 -17.96 -2.41 -8.10
N ASP A 438 -18.42 -3.22 -7.15
CA ASP A 438 -18.60 -4.65 -7.36
C ASP A 438 -19.83 -4.85 -8.28
N PRO A 439 -19.68 -5.50 -9.45
CA PRO A 439 -20.76 -5.67 -10.39
C PRO A 439 -21.85 -6.66 -9.93
N GLU A 440 -21.49 -7.59 -9.03
CA GLU A 440 -22.40 -8.64 -8.54
C GLU A 440 -23.23 -8.14 -7.34
N THR A 441 -22.57 -7.57 -6.33
CA THR A 441 -23.22 -7.06 -5.12
C THR A 441 -23.71 -5.63 -5.27
N ASN A 442 -23.22 -4.92 -6.30
CA ASN A 442 -23.48 -3.50 -6.54
C ASN A 442 -22.98 -2.58 -5.40
N GLU A 443 -22.08 -3.08 -4.56
CA GLU A 443 -21.46 -2.33 -3.49
C GLU A 443 -20.28 -1.49 -3.99
N THR A 444 -20.08 -0.35 -3.36
CA THR A 444 -18.85 0.44 -3.54
C THR A 444 -17.82 -0.04 -2.53
N LEU A 445 -16.74 -0.67 -3.02
CA LEU A 445 -15.67 -1.22 -2.20
C LEU A 445 -14.49 -0.25 -2.15
N LEU A 446 -13.98 -0.02 -0.94
CA LEU A 446 -12.68 0.62 -0.72
C LEU A 446 -11.65 -0.47 -0.39
N ARG A 447 -10.64 -0.60 -1.25
CA ARG A 447 -9.54 -1.56 -1.10
C ARG A 447 -8.30 -0.86 -0.60
N GLY A 448 -7.50 -1.55 0.23
CA GLY A 448 -6.26 -1.02 0.78
C GLY A 448 -5.30 -2.09 1.26
N MET A 449 -4.22 -1.64 1.90
CA MET A 449 -3.10 -2.47 2.34
C MET A 449 -3.35 -3.17 3.68
N GLY A 450 -4.33 -2.71 4.47
CA GLY A 450 -4.67 -3.27 5.77
C GLY A 450 -5.80 -2.50 6.44
N GLN A 451 -6.27 -3.03 7.57
CA GLN A 451 -7.39 -2.45 8.30
C GLN A 451 -7.07 -1.03 8.80
N VAL A 452 -5.91 -0.85 9.41
CA VAL A 452 -5.48 0.47 9.93
C VAL A 452 -5.35 1.49 8.80
N HIS A 453 -4.89 1.06 7.62
CA HIS A 453 -4.82 1.90 6.44
C HIS A 453 -6.20 2.43 6.02
N ILE A 454 -7.21 1.56 5.96
CA ILE A 454 -8.60 1.95 5.63
C ILE A 454 -9.19 2.85 6.72
N GLU A 455 -8.99 2.54 8.00
CA GLU A 455 -9.45 3.37 9.13
C GLU A 455 -8.88 4.79 9.06
N VAL A 456 -7.56 4.91 8.79
CA VAL A 456 -6.90 6.21 8.59
C VAL A 456 -7.49 6.96 7.39
N ALA A 457 -7.78 6.25 6.29
CA ALA A 457 -8.41 6.83 5.11
C ALA A 457 -9.78 7.44 5.44
N ILE A 458 -10.61 6.74 6.19
CA ILE A 458 -11.93 7.24 6.63
C ILE A 458 -11.81 8.41 7.60
N GLU A 459 -10.87 8.35 8.56
CA GLU A 459 -10.61 9.49 9.47
C GLU A 459 -10.17 10.73 8.69
N LYS A 460 -9.30 10.58 7.68
CA LYS A 460 -8.90 11.68 6.79
C LYS A 460 -10.07 12.23 5.98
N LEU A 461 -10.98 11.38 5.48
CA LEU A 461 -12.21 11.82 4.79
C LEU A 461 -13.06 12.69 5.70
N LYS A 462 -13.28 12.26 6.93
CA LYS A 462 -14.05 13.02 7.91
C LYS A 462 -13.39 14.35 8.24
N ARG A 463 -12.09 14.35 8.51
CA ARG A 463 -11.35 15.57 8.92
C ARG A 463 -11.19 16.58 7.78
N LYS A 464 -10.73 16.12 6.60
CA LYS A 464 -10.38 17.00 5.47
C LYS A 464 -11.61 17.48 4.69
N PHE A 465 -12.64 16.63 4.58
CA PHE A 465 -13.77 16.87 3.66
C PHE A 465 -15.12 16.95 4.37
N ASP A 466 -15.17 16.76 5.68
CA ASP A 466 -16.40 16.72 6.47
C ASP A 466 -17.44 15.74 5.89
N VAL A 467 -16.99 14.51 5.66
CA VAL A 467 -17.78 13.40 5.11
C VAL A 467 -17.73 12.23 6.05
N ASP A 468 -18.90 11.69 6.41
CA ASP A 468 -19.01 10.51 7.27
C ASP A 468 -19.34 9.27 6.41
N VAL A 469 -18.54 8.23 6.56
CA VAL A 469 -18.68 6.97 5.80
C VAL A 469 -18.54 5.81 6.77
N HIS A 470 -19.48 4.87 6.73
CA HIS A 470 -19.41 3.65 7.52
C HIS A 470 -18.82 2.50 6.72
N LEU A 471 -17.96 1.72 7.39
CA LEU A 471 -17.34 0.54 6.81
C LEU A 471 -18.13 -0.71 7.21
N GLU A 472 -18.47 -1.52 6.23
CA GLU A 472 -19.06 -2.84 6.43
C GLU A 472 -18.19 -3.90 5.70
N LEU A 473 -18.23 -5.14 6.17
CA LEU A 473 -17.56 -6.22 5.43
C LEU A 473 -18.34 -6.47 4.13
N PRO A 474 -17.66 -6.62 2.97
CA PRO A 474 -18.32 -6.87 1.70
C PRO A 474 -19.24 -8.10 1.75
N HIS A 475 -20.38 -8.03 1.12
CA HIS A 475 -21.25 -9.20 0.99
C HIS A 475 -20.68 -10.16 -0.05
N PRO A 476 -20.67 -11.47 0.24
CA PRO A 476 -20.34 -12.46 -0.77
C PRO A 476 -21.37 -12.42 -1.91
N ALA A 477 -20.90 -12.59 -3.14
CA ALA A 477 -21.76 -12.60 -4.32
C ALA A 477 -22.51 -13.94 -4.42
N TYR A 478 -23.53 -14.15 -3.60
CA TYR A 478 -24.35 -15.34 -3.64
C TYR A 478 -25.17 -15.41 -4.92
N HIS A 479 -25.36 -16.61 -5.45
CA HIS A 479 -26.28 -16.91 -6.54
C HIS A 479 -27.32 -17.93 -6.08
N GLU A 480 -28.39 -18.08 -6.85
CA GLU A 480 -29.36 -19.18 -6.71
C GLU A 480 -29.31 -20.06 -7.94
N THR A 481 -29.65 -21.31 -7.80
CA THR A 481 -29.83 -22.25 -8.92
C THR A 481 -30.87 -23.27 -8.59
N ILE A 482 -31.17 -24.15 -9.53
CA ILE A 482 -32.16 -25.24 -9.36
C ILE A 482 -31.46 -26.62 -9.38
N THR A 483 -32.04 -27.58 -8.68
CA THR A 483 -31.60 -28.98 -8.70
C THR A 483 -32.63 -29.92 -9.29
N GLY A 484 -33.83 -29.45 -9.54
CA GLY A 484 -34.95 -30.23 -10.08
C GLY A 484 -35.46 -29.68 -11.39
N LYS A 485 -36.07 -30.56 -12.21
CA LYS A 485 -36.83 -30.16 -13.40
C LYS A 485 -38.24 -29.72 -13.01
N ALA A 486 -38.77 -28.73 -13.71
CA ALA A 486 -40.10 -28.22 -13.48
C ALA A 486 -40.77 -27.79 -14.81
N LYS A 487 -42.07 -27.78 -14.82
CA LYS A 487 -42.91 -27.24 -15.92
C LYS A 487 -43.90 -26.27 -15.33
N ALA A 488 -44.12 -25.13 -16.00
CA ALA A 488 -45.10 -24.18 -15.55
C ALA A 488 -45.65 -23.33 -16.68
N GLN A 489 -46.87 -22.85 -16.46
CA GLN A 489 -47.51 -21.85 -17.30
C GLN A 489 -47.36 -20.47 -16.68
N GLY A 490 -47.08 -19.49 -17.53
CA GLY A 490 -47.24 -18.08 -17.24
C GLY A 490 -48.31 -17.45 -18.11
N LYS A 491 -49.40 -17.06 -17.48
CA LYS A 491 -50.54 -16.47 -18.20
C LYS A 491 -50.86 -15.08 -17.69
N TYR A 492 -50.66 -14.09 -18.57
CA TYR A 492 -50.99 -12.71 -18.28
C TYR A 492 -52.19 -12.28 -19.09
N LYS A 493 -53.28 -11.97 -18.39
CA LYS A 493 -54.51 -11.44 -19.00
C LYS A 493 -54.99 -10.24 -18.21
N ARG A 494 -55.05 -9.08 -18.86
CA ARG A 494 -55.57 -7.85 -18.24
C ARG A 494 -56.52 -7.14 -19.23
N GLN A 495 -57.68 -6.77 -18.74
CA GLN A 495 -58.71 -6.06 -19.52
C GLN A 495 -59.15 -4.87 -18.67
N SER A 496 -58.83 -3.64 -19.10
CA SER A 496 -59.18 -2.41 -18.39
C SER A 496 -59.69 -1.40 -19.43
N GLY A 497 -60.96 -1.50 -19.83
CA GLY A 497 -61.66 -0.53 -20.68
C GLY A 497 -60.84 -0.07 -21.91
N GLY A 498 -60.82 -0.87 -23.00
CA GLY A 498 -60.06 -0.60 -24.21
C GLY A 498 -59.35 -1.85 -24.73
N ARG A 499 -58.22 -1.70 -25.44
CA ARG A 499 -57.37 -2.81 -25.92
C ARG A 499 -56.86 -3.62 -24.74
N GLY A 500 -57.16 -4.91 -24.67
CA GLY A 500 -56.70 -5.83 -23.64
C GLY A 500 -55.20 -6.14 -23.76
N GLN A 501 -54.63 -6.81 -22.75
CA GLN A 501 -53.28 -7.38 -22.78
C GLN A 501 -53.36 -8.89 -22.57
N TYR A 502 -52.72 -9.67 -23.45
CA TYR A 502 -52.73 -11.12 -23.39
C TYR A 502 -51.38 -11.72 -23.76
N GLY A 503 -50.85 -12.56 -22.89
CA GLY A 503 -49.64 -13.36 -23.11
C GLY A 503 -49.80 -14.69 -22.36
N ASP A 504 -49.50 -15.81 -23.00
CA ASP A 504 -49.64 -17.14 -22.41
C ASP A 504 -48.54 -18.04 -22.97
N CYS A 505 -47.67 -18.55 -22.06
CA CYS A 505 -46.54 -19.39 -22.42
C CYS A 505 -46.33 -20.51 -21.39
N HIS A 506 -45.93 -21.68 -21.90
CA HIS A 506 -45.53 -22.83 -21.07
C HIS A 506 -44.05 -23.08 -21.24
N ILE A 507 -43.37 -23.23 -20.13
CA ILE A 507 -41.91 -23.50 -20.11
C ILE A 507 -41.58 -24.80 -19.39
N GLU A 508 -40.52 -25.43 -19.83
CA GLU A 508 -39.83 -26.49 -19.13
C GLU A 508 -38.51 -25.94 -18.60
N LEU A 509 -38.20 -26.24 -17.33
CA LEU A 509 -37.01 -25.77 -16.61
C LEU A 509 -36.15 -26.97 -16.27
N GLU A 510 -34.85 -26.93 -16.59
CA GLU A 510 -33.89 -27.97 -16.33
C GLU A 510 -32.59 -27.37 -15.73
N PRO A 511 -31.95 -28.05 -14.73
CA PRO A 511 -30.67 -27.62 -14.24
C PRO A 511 -29.56 -27.87 -15.26
N LEU A 512 -28.56 -26.95 -15.28
CA LEU A 512 -27.34 -27.06 -16.07
C LEU A 512 -26.11 -27.26 -15.18
N PRO A 513 -24.98 -27.69 -15.74
CA PRO A 513 -23.69 -27.70 -15.05
C PRO A 513 -23.31 -26.30 -14.53
N ARG A 514 -22.53 -26.26 -13.45
CA ARG A 514 -22.05 -24.97 -12.87
C ARG A 514 -21.23 -24.15 -13.85
N GLY A 515 -21.55 -22.84 -13.92
CA GLY A 515 -20.91 -21.90 -14.83
C GLY A 515 -21.51 -21.87 -16.24
N SER A 516 -22.60 -22.61 -16.51
CA SER A 516 -23.30 -22.60 -17.81
C SER A 516 -24.15 -21.35 -18.01
N GLY A 517 -24.52 -20.64 -16.95
CA GLY A 517 -25.38 -19.46 -17.00
C GLY A 517 -26.83 -19.79 -17.33
N ILE A 518 -27.47 -18.99 -18.18
CA ILE A 518 -28.88 -19.16 -18.56
C ILE A 518 -28.98 -19.49 -20.04
N GLU A 519 -29.52 -20.67 -20.35
CA GLU A 519 -29.85 -21.10 -21.72
C GLU A 519 -31.34 -20.97 -21.98
N PHE A 520 -31.71 -20.48 -23.18
CA PHE A 520 -33.09 -20.41 -23.64
C PHE A 520 -33.24 -21.14 -24.98
N GLU A 521 -34.18 -22.05 -25.07
CA GLU A 521 -34.48 -22.82 -26.26
C GLU A 521 -35.94 -22.62 -26.73
N ASP A 522 -36.08 -22.39 -28.01
CA ASP A 522 -37.41 -22.34 -28.68
C ASP A 522 -37.83 -23.76 -29.10
N GLY A 523 -38.76 -24.35 -28.38
CA GLY A 523 -39.39 -25.63 -28.68
C GLY A 523 -40.80 -25.49 -29.24
N ILE A 524 -41.23 -24.32 -29.71
CA ILE A 524 -42.57 -24.09 -30.21
C ILE A 524 -42.80 -24.81 -31.55
N VAL A 525 -43.86 -25.62 -31.58
CA VAL A 525 -44.30 -26.32 -32.77
C VAL A 525 -45.67 -25.79 -33.19
N GLY A 526 -45.90 -25.63 -34.51
CA GLY A 526 -47.20 -25.24 -35.05
C GLY A 526 -47.57 -23.76 -34.92
N GLY A 527 -46.65 -22.88 -34.43
CA GLY A 527 -46.86 -21.44 -34.40
C GLY A 527 -47.86 -20.96 -33.35
N VAL A 528 -48.05 -21.70 -32.29
CA VAL A 528 -48.97 -21.36 -31.17
C VAL A 528 -48.58 -20.05 -30.47
N ILE A 529 -47.29 -19.67 -30.53
CA ILE A 529 -46.77 -18.34 -30.22
C ILE A 529 -46.12 -17.80 -31.51
N PRO A 530 -46.50 -16.62 -32.00
CA PRO A 530 -45.84 -15.98 -33.14
C PRO A 530 -44.35 -15.73 -32.85
N ARG A 531 -43.48 -16.01 -33.83
CA ARG A 531 -42.01 -15.92 -33.66
C ARG A 531 -41.50 -14.58 -33.14
N ASN A 532 -42.18 -13.49 -33.46
CA ASN A 532 -41.82 -12.15 -32.98
C ASN A 532 -42.00 -11.98 -31.46
N PHE A 533 -42.81 -12.79 -30.76
CA PHE A 533 -43.00 -12.72 -29.32
C PHE A 533 -42.09 -13.65 -28.52
N ILE A 534 -41.40 -14.60 -29.16
CA ILE A 534 -40.49 -15.55 -28.50
C ILE A 534 -39.33 -14.81 -27.80
N PRO A 535 -38.67 -13.81 -28.44
CA PRO A 535 -37.65 -13.02 -27.74
C PRO A 535 -38.20 -12.27 -26.52
N SER A 536 -39.48 -11.86 -26.56
CA SER A 536 -40.11 -11.18 -25.43
C SER A 536 -40.33 -12.11 -24.24
N VAL A 537 -40.62 -13.40 -24.46
CA VAL A 537 -40.65 -14.42 -23.41
C VAL A 537 -39.26 -14.62 -22.80
N GLU A 538 -38.23 -14.77 -23.66
CA GLU A 538 -36.85 -14.88 -23.19
C GLU A 538 -36.41 -13.68 -22.33
N HIS A 539 -36.70 -12.45 -22.78
CA HIS A 539 -36.44 -11.26 -21.99
C HIS A 539 -37.15 -11.28 -20.62
N GLY A 540 -38.40 -11.75 -20.60
CA GLY A 540 -39.16 -11.90 -19.37
C GLY A 540 -38.55 -12.92 -18.39
N VAL A 541 -38.04 -14.03 -18.90
CA VAL A 541 -37.32 -15.05 -18.14
C VAL A 541 -36.03 -14.48 -17.58
N ARG A 542 -35.20 -13.84 -18.41
CA ARG A 542 -33.92 -13.26 -17.98
C ARG A 542 -34.10 -12.13 -16.95
N ASP A 543 -35.14 -11.33 -17.09
CA ASP A 543 -35.46 -10.30 -16.09
C ASP A 543 -35.89 -10.89 -14.75
N ALA A 544 -36.71 -11.95 -14.78
CA ALA A 544 -37.12 -12.63 -13.56
C ALA A 544 -35.99 -13.38 -12.87
N ALA A 545 -35.01 -13.89 -13.64
CA ALA A 545 -33.84 -14.58 -13.14
C ALA A 545 -32.87 -13.65 -12.35
N LYS A 546 -32.99 -12.35 -12.51
CA LYS A 546 -32.18 -11.38 -11.70
C LYS A 546 -32.51 -11.44 -10.21
N LEU A 547 -33.69 -11.96 -9.84
CA LEU A 547 -34.18 -12.05 -8.46
C LEU A 547 -34.69 -13.47 -8.20
N GLY A 548 -33.84 -14.30 -7.63
CA GLY A 548 -34.20 -15.68 -7.27
C GLY A 548 -35.21 -15.78 -6.12
N PRO A 549 -35.83 -16.95 -5.94
CA PRO A 549 -36.97 -17.13 -5.02
C PRO A 549 -36.53 -17.28 -3.54
N LEU A 550 -35.27 -17.57 -3.22
CA LEU A 550 -34.83 -17.83 -1.86
C LEU A 550 -34.46 -16.55 -1.11
N GLY A 551 -33.50 -15.80 -1.64
CA GLY A 551 -32.98 -14.59 -1.02
C GLY A 551 -32.97 -13.38 -1.95
N GLY A 552 -33.49 -13.55 -3.18
CA GLY A 552 -33.46 -12.52 -4.22
C GLY A 552 -32.09 -12.39 -4.87
N PHE A 553 -31.24 -13.43 -4.79
CA PHE A 553 -29.95 -13.47 -5.48
C PHE A 553 -30.13 -13.86 -6.95
N PRO A 554 -29.22 -13.50 -7.87
CA PRO A 554 -29.32 -13.88 -9.27
C PRO A 554 -29.43 -15.40 -9.46
N LEU A 555 -30.40 -15.84 -10.28
CA LEU A 555 -30.58 -17.24 -10.61
C LEU A 555 -29.74 -17.59 -11.84
N VAL A 556 -28.92 -18.65 -11.75
CA VAL A 556 -27.96 -19.09 -12.77
C VAL A 556 -28.01 -20.60 -12.99
N ASP A 557 -27.32 -21.08 -14.01
CA ASP A 557 -27.11 -22.49 -14.34
C ASP A 557 -28.40 -23.29 -14.55
N PHE A 558 -29.29 -22.76 -15.40
CA PHE A 558 -30.51 -23.43 -15.80
C PHE A 558 -30.85 -23.19 -17.26
N LYS A 559 -31.58 -24.15 -17.83
CA LYS A 559 -32.12 -24.08 -19.19
C LYS A 559 -33.64 -23.91 -19.13
N VAL A 560 -34.16 -23.05 -19.96
CA VAL A 560 -35.57 -22.85 -20.19
C VAL A 560 -35.90 -23.26 -21.63
N THR A 561 -36.79 -24.23 -21.81
CA THR A 561 -37.34 -24.57 -23.10
C THR A 561 -38.78 -24.06 -23.15
N LEU A 562 -39.09 -23.18 -24.11
CA LEU A 562 -40.44 -22.71 -24.39
C LEU A 562 -41.17 -23.76 -25.22
N VAL A 563 -42.18 -24.44 -24.65
CA VAL A 563 -42.77 -25.65 -25.26
C VAL A 563 -44.14 -25.41 -25.84
N ASP A 564 -44.97 -24.50 -25.29
CA ASP A 564 -46.31 -24.26 -25.71
C ASP A 564 -46.77 -22.84 -25.31
N GLY A 565 -47.97 -22.43 -25.80
CA GLY A 565 -48.58 -21.17 -25.41
C GLY A 565 -49.81 -20.83 -26.25
N SER A 566 -50.30 -19.63 -26.05
CA SER A 566 -51.40 -19.11 -26.90
C SER A 566 -51.29 -17.59 -27.04
N PHE A 567 -51.83 -17.07 -28.13
CA PHE A 567 -51.88 -15.64 -28.39
C PHE A 567 -53.27 -15.17 -28.78
N HIS A 568 -53.53 -13.89 -28.61
CA HIS A 568 -54.74 -13.23 -29.07
C HIS A 568 -54.41 -12.22 -30.16
N THR A 569 -55.09 -12.27 -31.30
CA THR A 569 -54.73 -11.48 -32.48
C THR A 569 -54.74 -9.96 -32.26
N VAL A 570 -55.51 -9.45 -31.28
CA VAL A 570 -55.63 -8.02 -30.99
C VAL A 570 -54.92 -7.62 -29.68
N ASP A 571 -54.96 -8.48 -28.64
CA ASP A 571 -54.55 -8.12 -27.28
C ASP A 571 -53.13 -8.60 -26.95
N SER A 572 -52.49 -9.40 -27.79
CA SER A 572 -51.11 -9.82 -27.58
C SER A 572 -50.10 -8.72 -27.93
N SER A 573 -49.08 -8.60 -27.13
CA SER A 573 -47.98 -7.64 -27.27
C SER A 573 -46.69 -8.18 -26.67
N ASP A 574 -45.53 -7.60 -27.07
CA ASP A 574 -44.21 -7.91 -26.51
C ASP A 574 -44.20 -7.80 -24.99
N MET A 575 -44.82 -6.75 -24.45
CA MET A 575 -44.93 -6.53 -23.01
C MET A 575 -45.73 -7.62 -22.31
N ALA A 576 -46.84 -8.07 -22.91
CA ALA A 576 -47.66 -9.13 -22.33
C ALA A 576 -46.91 -10.47 -22.29
N PHE A 577 -46.16 -10.82 -23.34
CA PHE A 577 -45.34 -12.03 -23.38
C PHE A 577 -44.10 -11.93 -22.46
N ARG A 578 -43.50 -10.75 -22.31
CA ARG A 578 -42.42 -10.53 -21.32
C ARG A 578 -42.93 -10.77 -19.90
N ILE A 579 -44.09 -10.27 -19.54
CA ILE A 579 -44.72 -10.53 -18.24
C ILE A 579 -45.07 -12.01 -18.09
N ALA A 580 -45.64 -12.64 -19.13
CA ALA A 580 -45.99 -14.07 -19.13
C ALA A 580 -44.73 -14.94 -18.90
N GLY A 581 -43.60 -14.66 -19.57
CA GLY A 581 -42.32 -15.34 -19.38
C GLY A 581 -41.80 -15.22 -17.94
N SER A 582 -41.86 -14.01 -17.38
CA SER A 582 -41.53 -13.76 -15.98
C SER A 582 -42.41 -14.56 -15.01
N MET A 583 -43.72 -14.62 -15.26
CA MET A 583 -44.64 -15.40 -14.43
C MET A 583 -44.37 -16.89 -14.56
N ALA A 584 -44.13 -17.39 -15.77
CA ALA A 584 -43.82 -18.80 -16.01
C ALA A 584 -42.59 -19.24 -15.23
N LEU A 585 -41.49 -18.47 -15.25
CA LEU A 585 -40.28 -18.78 -14.47
C LEU A 585 -40.59 -18.81 -12.98
N LYS A 586 -41.25 -17.77 -12.45
CA LYS A 586 -41.58 -17.72 -11.00
C LYS A 586 -42.44 -18.92 -10.56
N ASN A 587 -43.40 -19.34 -11.38
CA ASN A 587 -44.23 -20.49 -11.10
C ASN A 587 -43.44 -21.81 -11.17
N ALA A 588 -42.51 -21.95 -12.12
CA ALA A 588 -41.68 -23.14 -12.26
C ALA A 588 -40.71 -23.29 -11.07
N LEU A 589 -40.14 -22.19 -10.58
CA LEU A 589 -39.19 -22.18 -9.46
C LEU A 589 -39.82 -22.73 -8.17
N ALA A 590 -41.12 -22.62 -7.95
CA ALA A 590 -41.79 -23.19 -6.77
C ALA A 590 -41.62 -24.71 -6.65
N SER A 591 -41.39 -25.43 -7.76
CA SER A 591 -41.22 -26.89 -7.79
C SER A 591 -39.84 -27.36 -8.25
N ALA A 592 -39.00 -26.43 -8.71
CA ALA A 592 -37.67 -26.73 -9.26
C ALA A 592 -36.54 -26.97 -8.20
N ARG A 593 -36.89 -26.97 -6.92
CA ARG A 593 -35.92 -27.15 -5.79
C ARG A 593 -34.75 -26.16 -5.86
N PRO A 594 -35.00 -24.88 -5.65
CA PRO A 594 -33.93 -23.89 -5.67
C PRO A 594 -32.98 -24.09 -4.51
N VAL A 595 -31.67 -23.86 -4.75
CA VAL A 595 -30.58 -23.93 -3.78
C VAL A 595 -29.71 -22.69 -3.88
N LEU A 596 -29.05 -22.32 -2.77
CA LEU A 596 -28.13 -21.19 -2.70
C LEU A 596 -26.73 -21.64 -3.10
N LEU A 597 -26.05 -20.79 -3.87
CA LEU A 597 -24.65 -20.96 -4.27
C LEU A 597 -23.77 -19.89 -3.63
N GLU A 598 -22.58 -20.28 -3.17
CA GLU A 598 -21.54 -19.37 -2.66
C GLU A 598 -20.33 -19.37 -3.58
N PRO A 599 -19.66 -18.20 -3.74
CA PRO A 599 -18.43 -18.12 -4.49
C PRO A 599 -17.29 -18.80 -3.75
N MET A 600 -16.58 -19.69 -4.43
CA MET A 600 -15.37 -20.34 -3.96
C MET A 600 -14.15 -19.60 -4.47
N MET A 601 -13.23 -19.28 -3.56
CA MET A 601 -11.98 -18.60 -3.86
C MET A 601 -10.82 -19.60 -3.91
N ARG A 602 -10.02 -19.55 -4.96
CA ARG A 602 -8.69 -20.15 -4.98
C ARG A 602 -7.76 -19.30 -4.15
N LEU A 603 -6.97 -19.94 -3.30
CA LEU A 603 -6.04 -19.29 -2.38
C LEU A 603 -4.61 -19.72 -2.66
N GLU A 604 -3.71 -18.76 -2.63
CA GLU A 604 -2.28 -18.96 -2.55
C GLU A 604 -1.78 -18.21 -1.32
N VAL A 605 -1.34 -18.95 -0.30
CA VAL A 605 -0.96 -18.37 1.00
C VAL A 605 0.51 -18.69 1.27
N VAL A 606 1.34 -17.66 1.42
CA VAL A 606 2.76 -17.82 1.77
C VAL A 606 2.94 -17.53 3.25
N VAL A 607 3.56 -18.47 3.96
CA VAL A 607 3.76 -18.37 5.42
C VAL A 607 5.13 -18.92 5.82
N PRO A 608 5.75 -18.38 6.87
CA PRO A 608 6.97 -18.97 7.45
C PRO A 608 6.70 -20.42 7.90
N ASP A 609 7.69 -21.29 7.73
CA ASP A 609 7.57 -22.71 8.04
C ASP A 609 7.18 -22.98 9.50
N GLU A 610 7.64 -22.13 10.43
CA GLU A 610 7.32 -22.23 11.85
C GLU A 610 5.82 -22.04 12.15
N MET A 611 5.09 -21.31 11.31
CA MET A 611 3.68 -20.95 11.50
C MET A 611 2.74 -21.75 10.59
N LEU A 612 3.28 -22.65 9.77
CA LEU A 612 2.55 -23.44 8.78
C LEU A 612 1.37 -24.21 9.42
N GLY A 613 1.60 -24.85 10.56
CA GLY A 613 0.59 -25.64 11.22
C GLY A 613 -0.62 -24.83 11.71
N GLU A 614 -0.39 -23.65 12.26
CA GLU A 614 -1.44 -22.75 12.75
C GLU A 614 -2.29 -22.21 11.58
N VAL A 615 -1.66 -21.86 10.47
CA VAL A 615 -2.36 -21.35 9.28
C VAL A 615 -3.17 -22.46 8.60
N ILE A 616 -2.66 -23.69 8.53
CA ILE A 616 -3.41 -24.84 8.02
C ILE A 616 -4.66 -25.10 8.88
N ALA A 617 -4.53 -25.05 10.20
CA ALA A 617 -5.66 -25.23 11.11
C ALA A 617 -6.70 -24.11 10.93
N ASP A 618 -6.29 -22.86 10.79
CA ASP A 618 -7.18 -21.73 10.55
C ASP A 618 -7.93 -21.88 9.21
N LEU A 619 -7.22 -22.17 8.11
CA LEU A 619 -7.84 -22.41 6.80
C LEU A 619 -8.86 -23.56 6.84
N THR A 620 -8.54 -24.63 7.55
CA THR A 620 -9.45 -25.77 7.72
C THR A 620 -10.70 -25.37 8.50
N SER A 621 -10.56 -24.55 9.54
CA SER A 621 -11.70 -24.04 10.31
C SER A 621 -12.66 -23.18 9.48
N ARG A 622 -12.14 -22.53 8.40
CA ARG A 622 -12.87 -21.72 7.42
C ARG A 622 -13.44 -22.53 6.25
N ARG A 623 -13.69 -23.81 6.45
CA ARG A 623 -14.13 -24.72 5.38
C ARG A 623 -13.16 -24.80 4.20
N GLY A 624 -11.88 -24.42 4.42
CA GLY A 624 -10.84 -24.46 3.40
C GLY A 624 -10.40 -25.89 3.08
N LYS A 625 -10.12 -26.13 1.79
CA LYS A 625 -9.52 -27.36 1.28
C LYS A 625 -8.13 -27.06 0.74
N ILE A 626 -7.11 -27.75 1.24
CA ILE A 626 -5.72 -27.58 0.81
C ILE A 626 -5.38 -28.65 -0.22
N PHE A 627 -4.79 -28.27 -1.34
CA PHE A 627 -4.45 -29.17 -2.45
C PHE A 627 -2.97 -29.46 -2.55
N GLY A 628 -2.11 -28.53 -2.10
CA GLY A 628 -0.66 -28.68 -2.21
C GLY A 628 0.09 -27.65 -1.38
N MET A 629 1.37 -27.93 -1.19
CA MET A 629 2.30 -27.04 -0.50
C MET A 629 3.64 -27.09 -1.23
N GLU A 630 4.28 -25.93 -1.43
CA GLU A 630 5.56 -25.82 -2.12
C GLU A 630 6.52 -24.94 -1.30
N PRO A 631 7.78 -25.33 -1.11
CA PRO A 631 8.77 -24.51 -0.45
C PRO A 631 9.14 -23.31 -1.33
N THR A 632 9.24 -22.14 -0.72
CA THR A 632 9.69 -20.89 -1.36
C THR A 632 10.86 -20.29 -0.60
N SER A 633 11.48 -19.23 -1.14
CA SER A 633 12.53 -18.49 -0.45
C SER A 633 12.04 -17.76 0.81
N LYS A 634 10.72 -17.56 0.94
CA LYS A 634 10.06 -16.84 2.06
C LYS A 634 9.27 -17.76 3.00
N GLY A 635 9.42 -19.06 2.90
CA GLY A 635 8.66 -20.06 3.64
C GLY A 635 7.87 -21.00 2.73
N THR A 636 6.74 -21.51 3.18
CA THR A 636 5.90 -22.45 2.42
C THR A 636 4.72 -21.74 1.75
N LEU A 637 4.53 -21.98 0.46
CA LEU A 637 3.34 -21.59 -0.30
C LEU A 637 2.28 -22.70 -0.17
N ILE A 638 1.10 -22.34 0.30
CA ILE A 638 -0.06 -23.23 0.45
C ILE A 638 -1.04 -22.92 -0.70
N HIS A 639 -1.40 -23.93 -1.47
CA HIS A 639 -2.48 -23.89 -2.45
C HIS A 639 -3.76 -24.47 -1.86
N GLY A 640 -4.83 -23.69 -1.89
CA GLY A 640 -6.10 -24.11 -1.33
C GLY A 640 -7.30 -23.43 -1.98
N GLN A 641 -8.47 -23.75 -1.48
CA GLN A 641 -9.72 -23.04 -1.76
C GLN A 641 -10.54 -22.89 -0.49
N ALA A 642 -11.32 -21.82 -0.41
CA ALA A 642 -12.28 -21.60 0.66
C ALA A 642 -13.45 -20.74 0.18
N PRO A 643 -14.63 -20.79 0.82
CA PRO A 643 -15.75 -19.91 0.51
C PRO A 643 -15.40 -18.45 0.80
N GLN A 644 -15.81 -17.53 -0.09
CA GLN A 644 -15.57 -16.09 0.10
C GLN A 644 -16.13 -15.58 1.43
N ALA A 645 -17.26 -16.10 1.88
CA ALA A 645 -17.90 -15.74 3.15
C ALA A 645 -16.96 -15.90 4.35
N GLU A 646 -16.14 -16.97 4.36
CA GLU A 646 -15.20 -17.30 5.45
C GLU A 646 -13.89 -16.50 5.37
N LEU A 647 -13.63 -15.86 4.24
CA LEU A 647 -12.39 -15.11 3.99
C LEU A 647 -12.51 -13.61 4.26
N ARG A 648 -13.70 -13.12 4.61
CA ARG A 648 -13.96 -11.68 4.83
C ARG A 648 -13.07 -11.05 5.89
N THR A 649 -12.65 -11.82 6.89
CA THR A 649 -11.76 -11.39 7.98
C THR A 649 -10.37 -12.04 7.89
N TYR A 650 -10.08 -12.79 6.83
CA TYR A 650 -8.87 -13.61 6.77
C TYR A 650 -7.57 -12.79 6.76
N ALA A 651 -7.54 -11.65 6.07
CA ALA A 651 -6.33 -10.81 5.97
C ALA A 651 -5.78 -10.35 7.34
N PRO A 652 -6.57 -9.72 8.24
CA PRO A 652 -6.08 -9.36 9.57
C PRO A 652 -5.75 -10.58 10.45
N GLU A 653 -6.47 -11.67 10.31
CA GLU A 653 -6.24 -12.87 11.10
C GLU A 653 -4.97 -13.61 10.67
N LEU A 654 -4.72 -13.75 9.34
CA LEU A 654 -3.46 -14.29 8.83
C LEU A 654 -2.26 -13.46 9.32
N ARG A 655 -2.36 -12.13 9.26
CA ARG A 655 -1.31 -11.25 9.79
C ARG A 655 -1.07 -11.45 11.27
N SER A 656 -2.12 -11.64 12.06
CA SER A 656 -2.00 -11.92 13.48
C SER A 656 -1.31 -13.26 13.74
N LEU A 657 -1.75 -14.33 13.09
CA LEU A 657 -1.18 -15.66 13.18
C LEU A 657 0.30 -15.71 12.77
N THR A 658 0.65 -14.98 11.72
CA THR A 658 2.00 -14.98 11.14
C THR A 658 2.86 -13.81 11.60
N LYS A 659 2.45 -13.07 12.63
CA LYS A 659 3.14 -11.86 13.13
C LYS A 659 3.44 -10.84 12.01
N GLY A 660 2.57 -10.79 11.00
CA GLY A 660 2.69 -9.91 9.85
C GLY A 660 3.50 -10.45 8.67
N MET A 661 4.05 -11.67 8.76
CA MET A 661 4.90 -12.26 7.71
C MET A 661 4.10 -12.96 6.60
N GLY A 662 2.89 -13.48 6.92
CA GLY A 662 2.05 -14.17 5.94
C GLY A 662 1.36 -13.20 4.99
N TYR A 663 1.29 -13.58 3.73
CA TYR A 663 0.47 -12.90 2.73
C TYR A 663 -0.26 -13.91 1.86
N PHE A 664 -1.33 -13.48 1.23
CA PHE A 664 -2.10 -14.35 0.35
C PHE A 664 -2.63 -13.58 -0.87
N THR A 665 -2.93 -14.36 -1.89
CA THR A 665 -3.71 -13.92 -3.04
C THR A 665 -4.96 -14.78 -3.15
N MET A 666 -6.03 -14.23 -3.70
CA MET A 666 -7.26 -14.98 -3.94
C MET A 666 -7.90 -14.58 -5.25
N GLU A 667 -8.46 -15.57 -5.94
CA GLU A 667 -9.21 -15.37 -7.18
C GLU A 667 -10.47 -16.24 -7.18
N ILE A 668 -11.50 -15.83 -7.91
CA ILE A 668 -12.75 -16.59 -8.00
C ILE A 668 -12.48 -17.91 -8.77
N LEU A 669 -12.79 -19.04 -8.16
CA LEU A 669 -12.67 -20.37 -8.76
C LEU A 669 -13.97 -20.79 -9.44
N GLY A 670 -15.11 -20.44 -8.85
CA GLY A 670 -16.43 -20.83 -9.29
C GLY A 670 -17.44 -20.76 -8.16
N TYR A 671 -18.54 -21.49 -8.28
CA TYR A 671 -19.62 -21.51 -7.30
C TYR A 671 -19.91 -22.93 -6.84
N GLU A 672 -20.06 -23.12 -5.52
CA GLU A 672 -20.50 -24.40 -4.92
C GLU A 672 -21.81 -24.19 -4.14
N GLU A 673 -22.56 -25.28 -3.91
CA GLU A 673 -23.80 -25.24 -3.11
C GLU A 673 -23.48 -24.94 -1.64
N VAL A 674 -24.18 -23.97 -1.07
CA VAL A 674 -24.06 -23.63 0.36
C VAL A 674 -24.64 -24.75 1.22
N PRO A 675 -23.91 -25.23 2.24
CA PRO A 675 -24.49 -26.21 3.18
C PRO A 675 -25.79 -25.72 3.81
N THR A 676 -26.80 -26.59 3.91
CA THR A 676 -28.18 -26.22 4.28
C THR A 676 -28.26 -25.36 5.55
N HIS A 677 -27.47 -25.65 6.53
CA HIS A 677 -27.43 -24.93 7.81
C HIS A 677 -26.87 -23.49 7.62
N GLU A 678 -25.85 -23.29 6.78
CA GLU A 678 -25.32 -21.96 6.47
C GLU A 678 -26.28 -21.19 5.54
N ALA A 679 -26.90 -21.87 4.57
CA ALA A 679 -27.91 -21.24 3.71
C ALA A 679 -29.06 -20.62 4.52
N GLN A 680 -29.53 -21.32 5.58
CA GLN A 680 -30.58 -20.77 6.46
C GLN A 680 -30.15 -19.48 7.16
N LYS A 681 -28.88 -19.40 7.61
CA LYS A 681 -28.34 -18.20 8.25
C LYS A 681 -28.28 -17.04 7.28
N VAL A 682 -27.74 -17.28 6.08
CA VAL A 682 -27.61 -16.26 5.01
C VAL A 682 -28.99 -15.71 4.62
N LEU A 683 -29.96 -16.59 4.41
CA LEU A 683 -31.33 -16.19 4.04
C LEU A 683 -32.04 -15.42 5.16
N ALA A 684 -31.85 -15.84 6.43
CA ALA A 684 -32.40 -15.11 7.58
C ALA A 684 -31.78 -13.70 7.72
N GLN A 685 -30.49 -13.58 7.51
CA GLN A 685 -29.80 -12.29 7.52
C GLN A 685 -30.31 -11.39 6.39
N ARG A 686 -30.42 -11.91 5.18
CA ARG A 686 -30.92 -11.19 4.00
C ARG A 686 -32.34 -10.68 4.19
N ALA A 687 -33.22 -11.50 4.76
CA ALA A 687 -34.58 -11.11 5.09
C ALA A 687 -34.65 -9.97 6.12
N ALA A 688 -33.76 -9.99 7.12
CA ALA A 688 -33.65 -8.92 8.11
C ALA A 688 -33.15 -7.60 7.52
N GLU A 689 -32.26 -7.64 6.52
CA GLU A 689 -31.78 -6.48 5.80
C GLU A 689 -32.87 -5.87 4.92
N GLN A 690 -33.57 -6.68 4.13
CA GLN A 690 -34.69 -6.24 3.27
C GLN A 690 -35.85 -5.64 4.09
N GLY A 691 -36.14 -6.16 5.27
CA GLY A 691 -37.17 -5.60 6.17
C GLY A 691 -36.79 -4.25 6.79
N LYS A 692 -35.50 -3.87 6.76
CA LYS A 692 -35.04 -2.52 7.19
C LYS A 692 -35.15 -1.48 6.09
N ASP A 693 -35.11 -1.88 4.83
CA ASP A 693 -35.21 -0.99 3.65
C ASP A 693 -36.65 -0.67 3.22
N GLU A 694 -37.68 -1.33 3.80
CA GLU A 694 -39.05 -0.94 3.54
C GLU A 694 -39.37 0.39 4.24
N PRO A 695 -39.84 1.41 3.50
CA PRO A 695 -40.25 2.68 4.11
C PRO A 695 -41.39 2.41 5.09
N LYS A 696 -41.23 2.78 6.35
CA LYS A 696 -42.30 2.69 7.36
C LYS A 696 -43.56 3.33 6.80
N PRO A 697 -44.74 2.63 6.80
CA PRO A 697 -45.98 3.20 6.30
C PRO A 697 -46.27 4.47 7.10
N ASN A 698 -46.52 5.58 6.35
CA ASN A 698 -46.93 6.85 6.89
C ASN A 698 -48.11 6.64 7.86
N GLN A 699 -47.89 6.85 9.14
CA GLN A 699 -49.00 6.88 10.10
C GLN A 699 -49.87 8.07 9.72
N PRO A 700 -51.20 7.90 9.53
CA PRO A 700 -52.06 9.02 9.27
C PRO A 700 -52.08 9.95 10.45
N GLY A 701 -51.72 11.22 10.21
CA GLY A 701 -51.66 12.26 11.22
C GLY A 701 -52.95 12.31 12.03
N LYS A 702 -52.86 12.16 13.33
CA LYS A 702 -53.90 12.49 14.28
C LYS A 702 -54.17 14.00 14.15
N GLY A 703 -55.33 14.30 13.48
CA GLY A 703 -55.84 15.65 13.44
C GLY A 703 -55.98 16.18 14.85
N ARG A 704 -55.46 17.37 15.07
CA ARG A 704 -55.78 18.17 16.26
C ARG A 704 -57.24 18.66 16.11
N ALA A 705 -58.07 18.27 17.08
CA ALA A 705 -59.30 18.94 17.40
C ALA A 705 -59.00 20.19 18.22
#